data_0d0c50a66571645d1a3ea7839b889169
#
_entry.id   0d0c50a66571645d1a3ea7839b889169
#
_cell.length_a   1.000
_cell.length_b   1.000
_cell.length_c   1.000
_cell.angle_alpha   90.00
_cell.angle_beta   90.00
_cell.angle_gamma   90.00
#
_symmetry.space_group_name_H-M   'P 1'
#
loop_
_entity.id
_entity.type
_entity.pdbx_description
1 polymer ?
#
loop_
_entity_poly.entity_id
_entity_poly.type
_entity_poly.pdbx_seq_one_letter_code
_entity_poly.pdbx_strand_id
1 'polypeptide(L)'
;MLGAEMAELKNIEVRGAREHNLKSIDVDIPRDQLVVITGLSGSGKSSLAFDTIYAEGQRRYVESLSAYARQFLDMMEKPDVDHISGLSPAISIEQKTTSKNPRSTVGTVTEIYDYLRLLFARAGTPYSPATGLPIEAQQVQDMVDRIMTMEEGTRGYLLAPIVRDRKGEYKKEFLELRKQGFQRVKVDGEFYELDEPPTLDKKFRHDIDVVVDRLVVREGMETRLADSLRTALDLADGIAVLETAPREGDPERITFSENFACPVSGFTIPEIEPRLFSFNAPFGACPDCDGLGVELFFDERLVVPDQTLKLYDGALAPWRKGKSPYFLQTIEAIARHYEFDKNTPWKDLPEKVQHVFLRGSGDEEIQFRYDEGGRVYQVTRSFEGVIPNMERRYRETDSAWIREEFERYQNNRPCGTCDGYRLRAEALAVKIAGLHVGQVVEMSIREALAWVEDAPNHLSAQKNEIARAILKEIRERLGFLNNVGLEYLTLSRSSGTLSGGESQRIRLASQIGSGLTGVLYVLDEPSIGLHQRDNDRLLGTLKNLRDQGNTVIVVEHDEEAIREADYVFDIGPGAGVHGGQVVSKGTPDQIASDAASMTGQYLAGTREIAVPTERRKGNKKKVSVVKATGNNLKNVTVDFPLGKFICVTGVSGGGKSTLTIETLFKTASMRLNGARQTPAPCETIKGLEHLDKVIDIDQRPIGRTPRSNPATYTGAFTPIRDWFAGLPEAKARGYKPGRFSFNVKGGRCEACQGDGVIKIEMHFLPDVYVTCETCKGARYNRETLEIKFKGKSIADVLDMTVEDAQEFFKAVPSIRDKMDALARVGLGYIKVGQQATTLSGGEAQRVKLSKELSKRSTGRTLYILDEPTTGLHFEDVRKLLEVLHELVDQGNTVVVIEHNLDVVKTADWIIDIGPEGGDGGGQIVAEGTPEHVADVEGSHTGRYLKQLLNPERVAAE
;
A
#
# COMPACT_ATOMS: atom_id res chain seq x y z
N MET A 1 42.41 -12.45 -39.62
CA MET A 1 41.12 -12.18 -40.28
C MET A 1 39.98 -12.64 -39.35
N LEU A 2 39.52 -11.78 -38.49
CA LEU A 2 38.30 -11.91 -37.70
C LEU A 2 37.99 -10.50 -37.18
N GLY A 3 37.63 -9.65 -38.10
CA GLY A 3 37.08 -8.32 -37.89
C GLY A 3 35.89 -8.19 -38.81
N ALA A 4 34.87 -9.02 -38.60
CA ALA A 4 33.54 -8.71 -39.07
C ALA A 4 33.00 -7.64 -38.14
N GLU A 5 32.86 -6.42 -38.63
CA GLU A 5 32.06 -5.35 -38.07
C GLU A 5 30.70 -5.96 -37.66
N MET A 6 30.47 -6.07 -36.35
CA MET A 6 29.11 -6.18 -35.86
C MET A 6 28.45 -4.84 -36.22
N ALA A 7 27.69 -4.85 -37.34
CA ALA A 7 26.81 -3.75 -37.64
C ALA A 7 25.93 -3.55 -36.43
N GLU A 8 26.04 -2.42 -35.75
CA GLU A 8 25.12 -2.04 -34.68
C GLU A 8 23.72 -2.09 -35.29
N LEU A 9 22.92 -3.03 -34.79
CA LEU A 9 21.52 -3.13 -35.15
C LEU A 9 20.82 -1.85 -34.69
N LYS A 10 20.48 -0.98 -35.62
CA LYS A 10 19.86 0.33 -35.35
C LYS A 10 18.43 0.21 -34.85
N ASN A 11 17.76 -0.91 -35.09
CA ASN A 11 16.36 -1.13 -34.78
C ASN A 11 16.16 -2.47 -34.06
N ILE A 12 15.10 -2.52 -33.24
CA ILE A 12 14.45 -3.76 -32.87
C ILE A 12 13.44 -4.08 -33.95
N GLU A 13 13.67 -5.17 -34.66
CA GLU A 13 12.81 -5.59 -35.75
C GLU A 13 11.85 -6.67 -35.30
N VAL A 14 10.55 -6.41 -35.36
CA VAL A 14 9.48 -7.35 -35.08
C VAL A 14 8.76 -7.70 -36.36
N ARG A 15 8.59 -8.99 -36.64
CA ARG A 15 7.92 -9.49 -37.84
C ARG A 15 6.81 -10.45 -37.46
N GLY A 16 5.61 -10.21 -38.02
CA GLY A 16 4.47 -11.10 -37.88
C GLY A 16 3.94 -11.23 -36.47
N ALA A 17 3.88 -10.17 -35.65
CA ALA A 17 3.34 -10.24 -34.31
C ALA A 17 1.81 -10.45 -34.33
N ARG A 18 1.33 -11.50 -33.60
CA ARG A 18 -0.07 -11.95 -33.59
C ARG A 18 -0.65 -12.14 -32.18
N GLU A 19 0.07 -11.68 -31.14
CA GLU A 19 -0.43 -11.79 -29.77
C GLU A 19 -1.78 -11.09 -29.61
N HIS A 20 -2.71 -11.77 -28.95
CA HIS A 20 -4.08 -11.30 -28.66
C HIS A 20 -4.83 -10.80 -29.91
N ASN A 21 -4.95 -9.48 -30.06
CA ASN A 21 -5.66 -8.86 -31.18
C ASN A 21 -4.76 -8.32 -32.28
N LEU A 22 -3.44 -8.51 -32.19
CA LEU A 22 -2.49 -8.06 -33.20
C LEU A 22 -2.69 -8.83 -34.54
N LYS A 23 -2.68 -8.10 -35.64
CA LYS A 23 -3.00 -8.64 -36.99
C LYS A 23 -1.74 -8.90 -37.82
N SER A 24 -0.83 -9.72 -37.30
CA SER A 24 0.44 -10.07 -38.00
C SER A 24 1.21 -8.82 -38.43
N ILE A 25 1.49 -7.95 -37.46
CA ILE A 25 2.10 -6.66 -37.72
C ILE A 25 3.62 -6.74 -37.78
N ASP A 26 4.21 -5.90 -38.63
CA ASP A 26 5.64 -5.69 -38.73
C ASP A 26 6.01 -4.29 -38.26
N VAL A 27 6.95 -4.19 -37.33
CA VAL A 27 7.43 -2.92 -36.78
C VAL A 27 8.95 -2.90 -36.65
N ASP A 28 9.54 -1.75 -36.98
CA ASP A 28 10.96 -1.43 -36.78
C ASP A 28 11.06 -0.31 -35.73
N ILE A 29 11.46 -0.67 -34.52
CA ILE A 29 11.53 0.24 -33.40
C ILE A 29 12.98 0.75 -33.26
N PRO A 30 13.22 2.07 -33.40
CA PRO A 30 14.57 2.60 -33.28
C PRO A 30 15.14 2.40 -31.87
N ARG A 31 16.41 1.99 -31.81
CA ARG A 31 17.14 1.81 -30.55
C ARG A 31 17.70 3.14 -30.04
N ASP A 32 17.97 3.19 -28.75
CA ASP A 32 18.56 4.33 -28.03
C ASP A 32 17.71 5.61 -28.19
N GLN A 33 16.39 5.41 -28.25
CA GLN A 33 15.38 6.46 -28.38
C GLN A 33 14.26 6.28 -27.37
N LEU A 34 13.54 7.37 -27.11
CA LEU A 34 12.27 7.37 -26.39
C LEU A 34 11.15 7.11 -27.41
N VAL A 35 10.59 5.92 -27.38
CA VAL A 35 9.53 5.46 -28.29
C VAL A 35 8.21 5.38 -27.55
N VAL A 36 7.18 6.08 -28.05
CA VAL A 36 5.84 6.00 -27.48
C VAL A 36 4.96 5.10 -28.35
N ILE A 37 4.25 4.17 -27.73
CA ILE A 37 3.19 3.36 -28.36
C ILE A 37 1.85 3.87 -27.83
N THR A 38 1.05 4.47 -28.70
CA THR A 38 -0.23 5.09 -28.38
C THR A 38 -1.39 4.47 -29.17
N GLY A 39 -2.61 4.92 -28.96
CA GLY A 39 -3.84 4.46 -29.64
C GLY A 39 -4.98 4.16 -28.67
N LEU A 40 -6.16 3.82 -29.14
CA LEU A 40 -7.37 3.56 -28.35
C LEU A 40 -7.17 2.50 -27.26
N SER A 41 -7.95 2.56 -26.17
CA SER A 41 -7.96 1.50 -25.16
C SER A 41 -8.39 0.16 -25.80
N GLY A 42 -7.61 -0.91 -25.52
CA GLY A 42 -7.85 -2.22 -26.16
C GLY A 42 -7.41 -2.34 -27.62
N SER A 43 -6.65 -1.40 -28.18
CA SER A 43 -6.16 -1.46 -29.57
C SER A 43 -5.02 -2.45 -29.80
N GLY A 44 -4.35 -2.97 -28.76
CA GLY A 44 -3.22 -3.91 -28.85
C GLY A 44 -1.86 -3.35 -28.47
N LYS A 45 -1.79 -2.15 -27.89
CA LYS A 45 -0.55 -1.50 -27.43
C LYS A 45 0.25 -2.37 -26.47
N SER A 46 -0.40 -2.80 -25.38
CA SER A 46 0.25 -3.63 -24.37
C SER A 46 0.61 -5.00 -24.92
N SER A 47 -0.19 -5.57 -25.85
CA SER A 47 0.13 -6.82 -26.54
C SER A 47 1.42 -6.71 -27.36
N LEU A 48 1.68 -5.57 -28.01
CA LEU A 48 2.93 -5.34 -28.70
C LEU A 48 4.10 -5.10 -27.73
N ALA A 49 3.93 -4.18 -26.77
CA ALA A 49 5.01 -3.74 -25.89
C ALA A 49 5.42 -4.81 -24.86
N PHE A 50 4.43 -5.40 -24.16
CA PHE A 50 4.67 -6.32 -23.03
C PHE A 50 4.58 -7.78 -23.46
N ASP A 51 3.48 -8.20 -24.08
CA ASP A 51 3.24 -9.61 -24.39
C ASP A 51 4.09 -10.11 -25.56
N THR A 52 4.61 -9.21 -26.42
CA THR A 52 5.48 -9.55 -27.55
C THR A 52 6.94 -9.17 -27.30
N ILE A 53 7.25 -7.86 -27.20
CA ILE A 53 8.64 -7.36 -27.18
C ILE A 53 9.32 -7.69 -25.83
N TYR A 54 8.70 -7.27 -24.72
CA TYR A 54 9.26 -7.52 -23.40
C TYR A 54 9.32 -9.03 -23.08
N ALA A 55 8.24 -9.77 -23.35
CA ALA A 55 8.16 -11.20 -23.07
C ALA A 55 9.27 -11.99 -23.77
N GLU A 56 9.53 -11.70 -25.06
CA GLU A 56 10.61 -12.34 -25.82
C GLU A 56 12.00 -11.88 -25.32
N GLY A 57 12.17 -10.60 -24.99
CA GLY A 57 13.41 -10.08 -24.42
C GLY A 57 13.76 -10.75 -23.08
N GLN A 58 12.78 -10.89 -22.19
CA GLN A 58 12.95 -11.57 -20.91
C GLN A 58 13.22 -13.07 -21.10
N ARG A 59 12.47 -13.73 -21.99
CA ARG A 59 12.66 -15.16 -22.30
C ARG A 59 14.09 -15.44 -22.77
N ARG A 60 14.62 -14.65 -23.70
CA ARG A 60 16.01 -14.79 -24.19
C ARG A 60 17.05 -14.51 -23.11
N TYR A 61 16.80 -13.53 -22.26
CA TYR A 61 17.68 -13.23 -21.15
C TYR A 61 17.76 -14.40 -20.16
N VAL A 62 16.62 -14.97 -19.76
CA VAL A 62 16.56 -16.14 -18.86
C VAL A 62 17.18 -17.38 -19.53
N GLU A 63 16.99 -17.56 -20.82
CA GLU A 63 17.61 -18.64 -21.60
C GLU A 63 19.15 -18.58 -21.61
N SER A 64 19.72 -17.38 -21.53
CA SER A 64 21.16 -17.14 -21.44
C SER A 64 21.77 -17.48 -20.06
N LEU A 65 20.92 -17.61 -19.01
CA LEU A 65 21.34 -17.88 -17.64
C LEU A 65 21.66 -19.37 -17.41
N SER A 66 21.98 -19.70 -16.15
CA SER A 66 22.36 -21.07 -15.73
C SER A 66 21.26 -22.11 -15.98
N ALA A 67 21.66 -23.40 -16.01
CA ALA A 67 20.72 -24.53 -16.16
C ALA A 67 19.61 -24.55 -15.11
N TYR A 68 19.86 -24.03 -13.90
CA TYR A 68 18.85 -23.88 -12.84
C TYR A 68 17.80 -22.83 -13.23
N ALA A 69 18.22 -21.70 -13.77
CA ALA A 69 17.29 -20.65 -14.23
C ALA A 69 16.43 -21.14 -15.41
N ARG A 70 16.97 -22.01 -16.26
CA ARG A 70 16.22 -22.59 -17.39
C ARG A 70 15.03 -23.47 -16.99
N GLN A 71 14.99 -24.01 -15.77
CA GLN A 71 13.82 -24.74 -15.27
C GLN A 71 12.58 -23.86 -15.17
N PHE A 72 12.75 -22.52 -15.09
CA PHE A 72 11.65 -21.58 -15.11
C PHE A 72 11.21 -21.20 -16.53
N LEU A 73 12.02 -21.49 -17.57
CA LEU A 73 11.67 -21.22 -18.97
C LEU A 73 10.52 -22.07 -19.50
N ASP A 74 10.40 -23.30 -19.02
CA ASP A 74 9.31 -24.21 -19.40
C ASP A 74 7.93 -23.66 -18.99
N MET A 75 7.91 -22.61 -18.13
CA MET A 75 6.70 -21.90 -17.70
C MET A 75 6.48 -20.58 -18.42
N MET A 76 7.42 -20.12 -19.28
CA MET A 76 7.30 -18.90 -20.05
C MET A 76 6.80 -19.23 -21.46
N GLU A 77 5.58 -18.83 -21.79
CA GLU A 77 5.04 -18.99 -23.14
C GLU A 77 5.85 -18.14 -24.14
N LYS A 78 6.17 -18.73 -25.29
CA LYS A 78 6.81 -18.00 -26.38
C LYS A 78 5.75 -17.13 -27.05
N PRO A 79 6.01 -15.83 -27.24
CA PRO A 79 5.08 -14.97 -27.95
C PRO A 79 4.77 -15.46 -29.37
N ASP A 80 3.53 -15.26 -29.82
CA ASP A 80 3.13 -15.57 -31.19
C ASP A 80 3.65 -14.50 -32.17
N VAL A 81 4.89 -14.72 -32.63
CA VAL A 81 5.64 -13.83 -33.50
C VAL A 81 6.54 -14.65 -34.41
N ASP A 82 6.67 -14.24 -35.66
CA ASP A 82 7.53 -14.96 -36.62
C ASP A 82 9.00 -14.76 -36.30
N HIS A 83 9.44 -13.52 -36.07
CA HIS A 83 10.82 -13.19 -35.76
C HIS A 83 10.94 -11.86 -34.98
N ILE A 84 11.88 -11.82 -34.03
CA ILE A 84 12.34 -10.57 -33.38
C ILE A 84 13.85 -10.54 -33.33
N SER A 85 14.46 -9.44 -33.80
CA SER A 85 15.90 -9.18 -33.73
C SER A 85 16.21 -7.85 -33.05
N GLY A 86 17.46 -7.62 -32.66
CA GLY A 86 17.90 -6.36 -32.05
C GLY A 86 17.51 -6.16 -30.59
N LEU A 87 16.96 -7.16 -29.90
CA LEU A 87 16.58 -7.05 -28.49
C LEU A 87 17.81 -6.94 -27.59
N SER A 88 17.75 -5.98 -26.66
CA SER A 88 18.60 -5.88 -25.46
C SER A 88 17.95 -6.61 -24.27
N PRO A 89 18.68 -6.83 -23.17
CA PRO A 89 18.06 -7.24 -21.91
C PRO A 89 16.90 -6.30 -21.57
N ALA A 90 15.72 -6.86 -21.30
CA ALA A 90 14.49 -6.08 -21.16
C ALA A 90 14.05 -5.99 -19.68
N ILE A 91 13.66 -4.79 -19.27
CA ILE A 91 13.09 -4.48 -17.94
C ILE A 91 11.70 -3.90 -18.12
N SER A 92 10.71 -4.50 -17.47
CA SER A 92 9.32 -4.05 -17.46
C SER A 92 8.99 -3.29 -16.20
N ILE A 93 8.28 -2.17 -16.35
CA ILE A 93 7.75 -1.37 -15.23
C ILE A 93 6.25 -1.22 -15.42
N GLU A 94 5.52 -2.26 -14.95
CA GLU A 94 4.06 -2.34 -15.05
C GLU A 94 3.38 -1.79 -13.79
N GLN A 95 2.09 -1.45 -13.92
CA GLN A 95 1.23 -1.00 -12.82
C GLN A 95 0.76 -2.09 -11.84
N LYS A 96 1.18 -3.34 -12.00
CA LYS A 96 0.65 -4.44 -11.19
C LYS A 96 0.76 -4.17 -9.69
N THR A 97 -0.28 -4.59 -8.99
CA THR A 97 -0.50 -4.39 -7.55
C THR A 97 0.73 -4.65 -6.70
N THR A 98 1.03 -3.68 -5.85
CA THR A 98 2.06 -3.76 -4.81
C THR A 98 1.91 -4.98 -3.92
N SER A 99 3.03 -5.48 -3.44
CA SER A 99 3.07 -6.52 -2.41
C SER A 99 2.22 -6.07 -1.20
N LYS A 100 1.28 -6.91 -0.78
CA LYS A 100 0.49 -6.68 0.44
C LYS A 100 1.26 -7.05 1.71
N ASN A 101 2.56 -7.31 1.61
CA ASN A 101 3.37 -7.61 2.77
C ASN A 101 3.49 -6.36 3.66
N PRO A 102 3.00 -6.38 4.90
CA PRO A 102 3.05 -5.21 5.80
C PRO A 102 4.46 -4.80 6.19
N ARG A 103 5.45 -5.67 5.96
CA ARG A 103 6.87 -5.39 6.20
C ARG A 103 7.57 -4.73 5.01
N SER A 104 6.92 -4.65 3.84
CA SER A 104 7.45 -3.96 2.67
C SER A 104 7.18 -2.46 2.78
N THR A 105 8.21 -1.64 2.74
CA THR A 105 8.15 -0.16 2.80
C THR A 105 8.85 0.46 1.60
N VAL A 106 8.62 1.76 1.36
CA VAL A 106 9.34 2.51 0.33
C VAL A 106 10.84 2.31 0.50
N GLY A 107 11.37 2.49 1.72
CA GLY A 107 12.79 2.35 2.01
C GLY A 107 13.36 0.96 1.72
N THR A 108 12.59 -0.13 1.95
CA THR A 108 13.05 -1.49 1.65
C THR A 108 12.96 -1.85 0.18
N VAL A 109 11.94 -1.35 -0.54
CA VAL A 109 11.80 -1.60 -1.99
C VAL A 109 12.87 -0.86 -2.81
N THR A 110 13.30 0.30 -2.32
CA THR A 110 14.35 1.12 -2.95
C THR A 110 15.77 0.78 -2.49
N GLU A 111 15.91 -0.21 -1.60
CA GLU A 111 17.18 -0.58 -0.94
C GLU A 111 17.81 0.53 -0.09
N ILE A 112 17.21 1.72 -0.02
CA ILE A 112 17.71 2.84 0.79
C ILE A 112 17.82 2.41 2.26
N TYR A 113 16.87 1.62 2.75
CA TYR A 113 16.88 1.14 4.12
C TYR A 113 18.10 0.24 4.43
N ASP A 114 18.56 -0.55 3.48
CA ASP A 114 19.75 -1.40 3.67
C ASP A 114 21.03 -0.56 3.78
N TYR A 115 21.13 0.53 3.02
CA TYR A 115 22.22 1.50 3.16
C TYR A 115 22.12 2.28 4.48
N LEU A 116 20.92 2.66 4.93
CA LEU A 116 20.72 3.30 6.24
C LEU A 116 21.13 2.37 7.38
N ARG A 117 20.78 1.09 7.34
CA ARG A 117 21.22 0.09 8.32
C ARG A 117 22.74 0.02 8.40
N LEU A 118 23.41 0.01 7.25
CA LEU A 118 24.87 0.01 7.17
C LEU A 118 25.46 1.32 7.72
N LEU A 119 24.89 2.45 7.37
CA LEU A 119 25.29 3.78 7.83
C LEU A 119 25.23 3.89 9.35
N PHE A 120 24.08 3.53 9.95
CA PHE A 120 23.90 3.60 11.41
C PHE A 120 24.79 2.60 12.15
N ALA A 121 25.04 1.42 11.57
CA ALA A 121 25.94 0.44 12.15
C ALA A 121 27.41 0.87 12.15
N ARG A 122 27.85 1.63 11.15
CA ARG A 122 29.27 1.99 10.95
C ARG A 122 29.63 3.39 11.44
N ALA A 123 28.69 4.35 11.34
CA ALA A 123 28.92 5.75 11.68
C ALA A 123 28.09 6.25 12.87
N GLY A 124 27.06 5.50 13.29
CA GLY A 124 26.18 5.86 14.39
C GLY A 124 26.92 5.98 15.72
N THR A 125 26.36 6.75 16.63
CA THR A 125 26.81 6.87 18.03
C THR A 125 25.69 6.39 18.94
N PRO A 126 25.92 5.38 19.80
CA PRO A 126 24.92 4.93 20.74
C PRO A 126 24.77 5.92 21.90
N TYR A 127 23.53 6.10 22.36
CA TYR A 127 23.15 6.95 23.48
C TYR A 127 22.39 6.17 24.53
N SER A 128 22.56 6.53 25.76
CA SER A 128 21.78 5.97 26.86
C SER A 128 20.36 6.52 26.84
N PRO A 129 19.31 5.66 26.80
CA PRO A 129 17.93 6.12 26.93
C PRO A 129 17.62 6.82 28.25
N ALA A 130 18.35 6.47 29.32
CA ALA A 130 18.11 7.02 30.65
C ALA A 130 18.80 8.36 30.90
N THR A 131 20.01 8.55 30.34
CA THR A 131 20.83 9.75 30.60
C THR A 131 20.93 10.69 29.42
N GLY A 132 20.62 10.20 28.22
CA GLY A 132 20.79 10.96 26.95
C GLY A 132 22.26 11.20 26.57
N LEU A 133 23.21 10.62 27.28
CA LEU A 133 24.64 10.76 27.00
C LEU A 133 25.13 9.66 26.04
N PRO A 134 26.16 9.94 25.23
CA PRO A 134 26.74 8.92 24.36
C PRO A 134 27.36 7.80 25.19
N ILE A 135 27.26 6.59 24.69
CA ILE A 135 27.84 5.37 25.27
C ILE A 135 29.06 5.00 24.39
N GLU A 136 30.22 4.86 25.02
CA GLU A 136 31.44 4.44 24.34
C GLU A 136 31.90 3.09 24.88
N ALA A 137 32.39 2.22 24.00
CA ALA A 137 33.11 1.02 24.42
C ALA A 137 34.51 1.46 24.84
N GLN A 138 34.93 1.04 26.03
CA GLN A 138 36.23 1.37 26.60
C GLN A 138 37.21 0.21 26.37
N GLN A 139 38.43 0.51 25.96
CA GLN A 139 39.48 -0.51 25.98
C GLN A 139 40.01 -0.70 27.40
N VAL A 140 40.53 -1.88 27.71
CA VAL A 140 41.10 -2.17 29.03
C VAL A 140 42.18 -1.15 29.43
N GLN A 141 42.96 -0.66 28.44
CA GLN A 141 43.94 0.36 28.68
C GLN A 141 43.32 1.68 29.18
N ASP A 142 42.22 2.11 28.56
CA ASP A 142 41.50 3.34 28.94
C ASP A 142 40.91 3.21 30.35
N MET A 143 40.45 2.01 30.71
CA MET A 143 39.94 1.72 32.07
C MET A 143 41.08 1.78 33.09
N VAL A 144 42.23 1.19 32.78
CA VAL A 144 43.44 1.25 33.62
C VAL A 144 43.89 2.70 33.83
N ASP A 145 44.01 3.46 32.73
CA ASP A 145 44.47 4.86 32.79
C ASP A 145 43.51 5.69 33.65
N ARG A 146 42.20 5.49 33.53
CA ARG A 146 41.22 6.19 34.34
C ARG A 146 41.30 5.84 35.84
N ILE A 147 41.55 4.58 36.19
CA ILE A 147 41.74 4.17 37.58
C ILE A 147 43.03 4.76 38.14
N MET A 148 44.10 4.80 37.33
CA MET A 148 45.41 5.35 37.70
C MET A 148 45.41 6.89 37.86
N THR A 149 44.38 7.60 37.32
CA THR A 149 44.19 9.05 37.59
C THR A 149 43.58 9.35 38.96
N MET A 150 43.12 8.34 39.72
CA MET A 150 42.61 8.52 41.07
C MET A 150 43.74 8.84 42.07
N GLU A 151 43.40 9.43 43.22
CA GLU A 151 44.40 9.76 44.24
C GLU A 151 45.17 8.51 44.70
N GLU A 152 46.49 8.63 44.83
CA GLU A 152 47.32 7.56 45.35
C GLU A 152 46.86 7.17 46.78
N GLY A 153 46.70 5.86 47.03
CA GLY A 153 46.18 5.33 48.28
C GLY A 153 44.65 5.07 48.27
N THR A 154 43.94 5.46 47.18
CA THR A 154 42.54 5.14 47.06
C THR A 154 42.33 3.62 47.13
N ARG A 155 41.44 3.15 48.03
CA ARG A 155 41.07 1.74 48.16
C ARG A 155 39.78 1.46 47.40
N GLY A 156 39.69 0.27 46.76
CA GLY A 156 38.53 -0.13 46.04
C GLY A 156 38.40 -1.64 45.89
N TYR A 157 37.21 -2.07 45.52
CA TYR A 157 36.93 -3.41 45.06
C TYR A 157 36.64 -3.38 43.55
N LEU A 158 37.32 -4.24 42.81
CA LEU A 158 36.96 -4.52 41.44
C LEU A 158 35.94 -5.63 41.42
N LEU A 159 34.78 -5.33 40.93
CA LEU A 159 33.58 -6.18 40.94
C LEU A 159 33.18 -6.60 39.51
N ALA A 160 32.72 -7.84 39.38
CA ALA A 160 32.11 -8.34 38.16
C ALA A 160 30.59 -8.57 38.43
N PRO A 161 29.70 -7.76 37.86
CA PRO A 161 28.25 -7.86 38.09
C PRO A 161 27.63 -8.95 37.21
N ILE A 162 27.52 -10.16 37.77
CA ILE A 162 27.03 -11.35 37.03
C ILE A 162 25.50 -11.47 37.00
N VAL A 163 24.80 -10.86 37.95
CA VAL A 163 23.36 -10.83 38.02
C VAL A 163 22.89 -9.40 38.33
N ARG A 164 21.94 -8.90 37.52
CA ARG A 164 21.34 -7.58 37.74
C ARG A 164 19.82 -7.67 37.62
N ASP A 165 19.12 -7.27 38.69
CA ASP A 165 17.66 -7.22 38.81
C ASP A 165 16.96 -8.46 38.28
N ARG A 166 17.47 -9.68 38.55
CA ARG A 166 16.91 -10.95 38.12
C ARG A 166 16.46 -11.83 39.28
N LYS A 167 15.32 -12.52 39.09
CA LYS A 167 14.80 -13.50 40.06
C LYS A 167 15.58 -14.80 39.97
N GLY A 168 15.94 -15.39 41.09
CA GLY A 168 16.63 -16.69 41.13
C GLY A 168 17.19 -17.04 42.52
N GLU A 169 17.62 -18.28 42.69
CA GLU A 169 18.29 -18.78 43.90
C GLU A 169 19.82 -18.77 43.81
N TYR A 170 20.37 -18.77 42.60
CA TYR A 170 21.80 -18.69 42.21
C TYR A 170 22.78 -19.62 42.95
N LYS A 171 22.28 -20.71 43.52
CA LYS A 171 23.10 -21.70 44.26
C LYS A 171 24.15 -22.39 43.38
N LYS A 172 23.84 -22.62 42.11
CA LYS A 172 24.78 -23.27 41.18
C LYS A 172 25.89 -22.30 40.82
N GLU A 173 25.52 -21.06 40.55
CA GLU A 173 26.45 -19.99 40.18
C GLU A 173 27.45 -19.73 41.33
N PHE A 174 27.01 -19.66 42.57
CA PHE A 174 27.92 -19.54 43.73
C PHE A 174 28.87 -20.71 43.80
N LEU A 175 28.43 -21.91 43.54
CA LEU A 175 29.25 -23.12 43.56
C LEU A 175 30.29 -23.15 42.44
N GLU A 176 29.96 -22.65 41.26
CA GLU A 176 30.86 -22.51 40.12
C GLU A 176 31.92 -21.43 40.39
N LEU A 177 31.53 -20.27 40.91
CA LEU A 177 32.47 -19.21 41.31
C LEU A 177 33.48 -19.66 42.32
N ARG A 178 33.04 -20.43 43.32
CA ARG A 178 33.93 -21.05 44.32
C ARG A 178 34.93 -22.00 43.67
N LYS A 179 34.50 -22.82 42.72
CA LYS A 179 35.37 -23.73 41.94
C LYS A 179 36.41 -22.97 41.10
N GLN A 180 36.07 -21.81 40.63
CA GLN A 180 36.95 -20.92 39.89
C GLN A 180 37.94 -20.18 40.78
N GLY A 181 37.80 -20.27 42.13
CA GLY A 181 38.77 -19.72 43.07
C GLY A 181 38.38 -18.34 43.61
N PHE A 182 37.18 -17.80 43.28
CA PHE A 182 36.71 -16.58 43.89
C PHE A 182 36.34 -16.80 45.35
N GLN A 183 36.54 -15.79 46.21
CA GLN A 183 36.33 -15.90 47.61
C GLN A 183 35.11 -15.15 48.12
N ARG A 184 34.73 -14.04 47.46
CA ARG A 184 33.67 -13.12 47.91
C ARG A 184 32.73 -12.73 46.80
N VAL A 185 31.47 -12.52 47.19
CA VAL A 185 30.44 -11.89 46.40
C VAL A 185 29.79 -10.76 47.19
N LYS A 186 29.26 -9.78 46.46
CA LYS A 186 28.39 -8.77 47.01
C LYS A 186 26.98 -9.06 46.51
N VAL A 187 26.03 -9.30 47.38
CA VAL A 187 24.65 -9.64 47.07
C VAL A 187 23.76 -8.58 47.65
N ASP A 188 22.94 -7.93 46.85
CA ASP A 188 21.99 -6.89 47.24
C ASP A 188 22.63 -5.77 48.10
N GLY A 189 23.89 -5.45 47.83
CA GLY A 189 24.68 -4.44 48.51
C GLY A 189 25.54 -4.92 49.68
N GLU A 190 25.41 -6.19 50.12
CA GLU A 190 26.15 -6.75 51.25
C GLU A 190 27.22 -7.77 50.81
N PHE A 191 28.39 -7.80 51.47
CA PHE A 191 29.47 -8.72 51.16
C PHE A 191 29.32 -10.06 51.90
N TYR A 192 29.47 -11.15 51.16
CA TYR A 192 29.43 -12.53 51.67
C TYR A 192 30.64 -13.31 51.20
N GLU A 193 31.13 -14.24 52.05
CA GLU A 193 32.15 -15.22 51.66
C GLU A 193 31.47 -16.35 50.87
N LEU A 194 32.09 -16.80 49.77
CA LEU A 194 31.55 -17.88 48.92
C LEU A 194 31.58 -19.26 49.63
N ASP A 195 32.26 -19.37 50.75
CA ASP A 195 32.19 -20.58 51.56
C ASP A 195 30.84 -20.72 52.32
N GLU A 196 30.22 -19.58 52.67
CA GLU A 196 28.89 -19.51 53.29
C GLU A 196 28.00 -18.51 52.51
N PRO A 197 27.58 -18.83 51.27
CA PRO A 197 26.79 -17.92 50.45
C PRO A 197 25.38 -17.74 51.05
N PRO A 198 24.76 -16.56 50.86
CA PRO A 198 23.43 -16.32 51.36
C PRO A 198 22.38 -17.19 50.63
N THR A 199 21.31 -17.57 51.34
CA THR A 199 20.19 -18.28 50.74
C THR A 199 19.23 -17.25 50.15
N LEU A 200 19.10 -17.21 48.84
CA LEU A 200 18.28 -16.27 48.12
C LEU A 200 16.89 -16.85 47.80
N ASP A 201 15.85 -16.00 47.87
CA ASP A 201 14.49 -16.40 47.55
C ASP A 201 14.24 -16.14 46.05
N LYS A 202 13.87 -17.20 45.31
CA LYS A 202 13.56 -17.13 43.85
C LYS A 202 12.42 -16.16 43.47
N LYS A 203 11.66 -15.67 44.42
CA LYS A 203 10.53 -14.74 44.20
C LYS A 203 10.99 -13.28 44.07
N PHE A 204 12.14 -12.97 44.70
CA PHE A 204 12.71 -11.61 44.68
C PHE A 204 13.75 -11.45 43.57
N ARG A 205 14.00 -10.21 43.21
CA ARG A 205 15.08 -9.84 42.29
C ARG A 205 16.34 -9.56 43.09
N HIS A 206 17.46 -10.00 42.55
CA HIS A 206 18.75 -9.90 43.21
C HIS A 206 19.80 -9.28 42.32
N ASP A 207 20.74 -8.57 42.89
CA ASP A 207 21.98 -8.09 42.29
C ASP A 207 23.17 -8.84 42.88
N ILE A 208 24.03 -9.44 42.04
CA ILE A 208 25.17 -10.20 42.47
C ILE A 208 26.42 -9.72 41.74
N ASP A 209 27.34 -9.17 42.49
CA ASP A 209 28.67 -8.78 42.03
C ASP A 209 29.73 -9.72 42.62
N VAL A 210 30.63 -10.25 41.78
CA VAL A 210 31.78 -11.06 42.21
C VAL A 210 32.93 -10.12 42.55
N VAL A 211 33.57 -10.26 43.70
CA VAL A 211 34.76 -9.51 44.01
C VAL A 211 35.96 -10.18 43.30
N VAL A 212 36.44 -9.53 42.23
CA VAL A 212 37.58 -10.04 41.44
C VAL A 212 38.91 -9.65 42.05
N ASP A 213 39.02 -8.38 42.49
CA ASP A 213 40.27 -7.89 43.13
C ASP A 213 39.97 -6.84 44.20
N ARG A 214 40.90 -6.70 45.14
CA ARG A 214 40.96 -5.62 46.10
C ARG A 214 42.22 -4.80 45.81
N LEU A 215 42.03 -3.57 45.48
CA LEU A 215 43.12 -2.71 45.02
C LEU A 215 43.32 -1.48 45.91
N VAL A 216 44.52 -1.02 45.91
CA VAL A 216 44.93 0.29 46.48
C VAL A 216 45.71 0.95 45.34
N VAL A 217 45.25 2.11 44.88
CA VAL A 217 45.87 2.84 43.75
C VAL A 217 47.25 3.24 44.14
N ARG A 218 48.29 2.81 43.41
CA ARG A 218 49.66 3.11 43.52
C ARG A 218 50.43 2.97 42.22
N GLU A 219 51.52 3.65 42.03
CA GLU A 219 52.33 3.55 40.83
C GLU A 219 52.84 2.11 40.63
N GLY A 220 52.85 1.64 39.36
CA GLY A 220 53.37 0.33 38.96
C GLY A 220 52.39 -0.84 39.11
N MET A 221 51.09 -0.58 39.30
CA MET A 221 50.08 -1.64 39.41
C MET A 221 49.32 -1.90 38.06
N GLU A 222 49.69 -1.19 36.99
CA GLU A 222 48.93 -1.16 35.72
C GLU A 222 48.74 -2.55 35.14
N THR A 223 49.80 -3.38 35.11
CA THR A 223 49.73 -4.75 34.56
C THR A 223 48.75 -5.63 35.35
N ARG A 224 48.86 -5.60 36.70
CA ARG A 224 47.96 -6.36 37.59
C ARG A 224 46.50 -5.89 37.45
N LEU A 225 46.31 -4.57 37.35
CA LEU A 225 45.01 -3.98 37.17
C LEU A 225 44.35 -4.39 35.82
N ALA A 226 45.16 -4.41 34.76
CA ALA A 226 44.71 -4.86 33.43
C ALA A 226 44.27 -6.32 33.45
N ASP A 227 44.99 -7.20 34.13
CA ASP A 227 44.65 -8.62 34.26
C ASP A 227 43.37 -8.82 35.10
N SER A 228 43.25 -8.05 36.20
CA SER A 228 42.06 -8.10 37.04
C SER A 228 40.81 -7.56 36.31
N LEU A 229 40.97 -6.46 35.53
CA LEU A 229 39.90 -5.93 34.68
C LEU A 229 39.47 -6.95 33.62
N ARG A 230 40.41 -7.60 32.92
CA ARG A 230 40.07 -8.65 31.96
C ARG A 230 39.28 -9.77 32.62
N THR A 231 39.71 -10.24 33.78
CA THR A 231 38.98 -11.27 34.53
C THR A 231 37.57 -10.82 34.91
N ALA A 232 37.40 -9.56 35.32
CA ALA A 232 36.06 -9.01 35.64
C ALA A 232 35.18 -8.89 34.40
N LEU A 233 35.72 -8.42 33.29
CA LEU A 233 35.02 -8.26 32.03
C LEU A 233 34.59 -9.62 31.42
N ASP A 234 35.47 -10.61 31.43
CA ASP A 234 35.17 -11.97 30.97
C ASP A 234 34.07 -12.63 31.81
N LEU A 235 34.05 -12.37 33.13
CA LEU A 235 33.08 -12.96 34.04
C LEU A 235 31.68 -12.35 33.95
N ALA A 236 31.59 -11.08 33.59
CA ALA A 236 30.35 -10.30 33.57
C ALA A 236 30.03 -9.73 32.19
N ASP A 237 30.30 -10.52 31.15
CA ASP A 237 29.92 -10.20 29.76
C ASP A 237 30.37 -8.79 29.31
N GLY A 238 31.65 -8.42 29.63
CA GLY A 238 32.24 -7.16 29.22
C GLY A 238 31.93 -5.96 30.13
N ILE A 239 31.52 -6.20 31.39
CA ILE A 239 31.28 -5.15 32.38
C ILE A 239 32.12 -5.38 33.61
N ALA A 240 32.77 -4.30 34.10
CA ALA A 240 33.48 -4.29 35.37
C ALA A 240 33.09 -3.07 36.19
N VAL A 241 33.06 -3.17 37.50
CA VAL A 241 32.71 -2.08 38.41
C VAL A 241 33.85 -1.88 39.42
N LEU A 242 34.33 -0.65 39.50
CA LEU A 242 35.20 -0.26 40.63
C LEU A 242 34.33 0.42 41.68
N GLU A 243 34.28 -0.14 42.85
CA GLU A 243 33.64 0.47 44.00
C GLU A 243 34.73 0.94 45.02
N THR A 244 34.75 2.23 45.27
CA THR A 244 35.72 2.78 46.24
C THR A 244 35.33 2.39 47.68
N ALA A 245 36.32 2.23 48.55
CA ALA A 245 36.14 1.91 49.94
C ALA A 245 36.80 2.98 50.81
N PRO A 246 36.24 4.20 50.88
CA PRO A 246 36.77 5.28 51.69
C PRO A 246 36.65 4.95 53.19
N ARG A 247 37.52 5.53 54.02
CA ARG A 247 37.45 5.38 55.51
C ARG A 247 36.29 6.18 56.11
N GLU A 248 35.91 7.27 55.48
CA GLU A 248 34.80 8.16 55.83
C GLU A 248 34.13 8.60 54.52
N GLY A 249 32.80 8.56 54.49
CA GLY A 249 31.97 8.90 53.34
C GLY A 249 31.35 7.68 52.58
N ASP A 250 30.50 7.95 51.62
CA ASP A 250 29.82 6.91 50.81
C ASP A 250 30.77 6.34 49.73
N PRO A 251 30.68 5.05 49.41
CA PRO A 251 31.40 4.42 48.34
C PRO A 251 30.98 5.01 46.96
N GLU A 252 31.95 5.37 46.14
CA GLU A 252 31.70 5.74 44.74
C GLU A 252 31.78 4.48 43.87
N ARG A 253 30.82 4.30 42.97
CA ARG A 253 30.80 3.19 42.01
C ARG A 253 31.08 3.74 40.61
N ILE A 254 32.18 3.27 40.00
CA ILE A 254 32.56 3.59 38.59
C ILE A 254 32.38 2.31 37.77
N THR A 255 31.48 2.34 36.82
CA THR A 255 31.27 1.21 35.92
C THR A 255 32.10 1.39 34.65
N PHE A 256 32.81 0.36 34.27
CA PHE A 256 33.54 0.23 33.03
C PHE A 256 32.85 -0.80 32.13
N SER A 257 32.93 -0.62 30.84
CA SER A 257 32.35 -1.55 29.90
C SER A 257 33.20 -1.67 28.64
N GLU A 258 33.51 -2.88 28.26
CA GLU A 258 34.13 -3.23 26.99
C GLU A 258 33.05 -3.22 25.87
N ASN A 259 31.79 -3.36 26.23
CA ASN A 259 30.62 -3.26 25.38
C ASN A 259 30.00 -1.86 25.49
N PHE A 260 29.09 -1.53 24.53
CA PHE A 260 28.31 -0.31 24.60
C PHE A 260 27.27 -0.40 25.75
N ALA A 261 27.67 0.00 26.94
CA ALA A 261 26.82 -0.05 28.14
C ALA A 261 26.72 1.30 28.84
N CYS A 262 25.52 1.65 29.30
CA CYS A 262 25.30 2.82 30.14
C CYS A 262 25.63 2.49 31.59
N PRO A 263 26.59 3.18 32.21
CA PRO A 263 26.95 2.89 33.60
C PRO A 263 25.87 3.20 34.63
N VAL A 264 24.93 4.08 34.29
CA VAL A 264 23.87 4.54 35.20
C VAL A 264 22.65 3.62 35.18
N SER A 265 22.16 3.25 33.98
CA SER A 265 20.92 2.48 33.81
C SER A 265 21.13 0.98 33.59
N GLY A 266 22.37 0.55 33.35
CA GLY A 266 22.66 -0.82 32.94
C GLY A 266 22.18 -1.17 31.53
N PHE A 267 21.69 -0.19 30.75
CA PHE A 267 21.31 -0.40 29.36
C PHE A 267 22.53 -0.78 28.54
N THR A 268 22.47 -1.90 27.84
CA THR A 268 23.57 -2.43 27.05
C THR A 268 23.15 -2.67 25.62
N ILE A 269 24.03 -2.35 24.68
CA ILE A 269 23.88 -2.74 23.27
C ILE A 269 24.92 -3.82 23.01
N PRO A 270 24.53 -5.09 22.83
CA PRO A 270 25.47 -6.21 22.77
C PRO A 270 26.38 -6.09 21.56
N GLU A 271 25.86 -5.68 20.40
CA GLU A 271 26.63 -5.56 19.18
C GLU A 271 25.96 -4.57 18.22
N ILE A 272 26.72 -3.63 17.65
CA ILE A 272 26.18 -2.67 16.68
C ILE A 272 26.53 -3.16 15.27
N GLU A 273 25.64 -4.00 14.73
CA GLU A 273 25.70 -4.56 13.38
C GLU A 273 24.50 -4.13 12.52
N PRO A 274 24.56 -4.21 11.19
CA PRO A 274 23.42 -3.89 10.33
C PRO A 274 22.15 -4.69 10.63
N ARG A 275 22.25 -5.91 11.17
CA ARG A 275 21.09 -6.73 11.56
C ARG A 275 20.32 -6.15 12.76
N LEU A 276 20.97 -5.35 13.63
CA LEU A 276 20.33 -4.66 14.76
C LEU A 276 19.27 -3.66 14.26
N PHE A 277 19.48 -3.07 13.10
CA PHE A 277 18.57 -2.10 12.49
C PHE A 277 17.56 -2.75 11.53
N SER A 278 17.42 -4.08 11.54
CA SER A 278 16.47 -4.79 10.68
C SER A 278 15.20 -5.13 11.43
N PHE A 279 14.08 -4.52 11.07
CA PHE A 279 12.77 -4.90 11.61
C PHE A 279 12.21 -6.21 11.02
N ASN A 280 12.89 -6.80 10.03
CA ASN A 280 12.55 -8.11 9.46
C ASN A 280 13.32 -9.28 10.13
N ALA A 281 14.26 -8.96 11.00
CA ALA A 281 15.04 -9.95 11.72
C ALA A 281 14.71 -9.88 13.23
N PRO A 282 14.54 -11.02 13.93
CA PRO A 282 14.23 -11.04 15.37
C PRO A 282 15.22 -10.30 16.24
N PHE A 283 16.47 -10.17 15.77
CA PHE A 283 17.54 -9.47 16.48
C PHE A 283 17.32 -7.96 16.56
N GLY A 284 16.68 -7.34 15.55
CA GLY A 284 16.43 -5.89 15.48
C GLY A 284 14.96 -5.50 15.63
N ALA A 285 14.04 -6.43 15.39
CA ALA A 285 12.61 -6.16 15.46
C ALA A 285 12.15 -5.90 16.90
N CYS A 286 11.20 -4.98 17.05
CA CYS A 286 10.49 -4.80 18.32
C CYS A 286 9.81 -6.11 18.73
N PRO A 287 10.02 -6.63 19.96
CA PRO A 287 9.48 -7.94 20.36
C PRO A 287 7.96 -7.95 20.50
N ASP A 288 7.31 -6.80 20.77
CA ASP A 288 5.87 -6.75 21.01
C ASP A 288 5.06 -6.70 19.71
N CYS A 289 5.54 -5.98 18.69
CA CYS A 289 4.86 -5.91 17.39
C CYS A 289 5.55 -6.73 16.28
N ASP A 290 6.58 -7.48 16.63
CA ASP A 290 7.31 -8.33 15.68
C ASP A 290 7.84 -7.57 14.44
N GLY A 291 8.21 -6.30 14.64
CA GLY A 291 8.69 -5.41 13.58
C GLY A 291 7.59 -4.85 12.67
N LEU A 292 6.31 -4.98 13.02
CA LEU A 292 5.20 -4.38 12.27
C LEU A 292 5.00 -2.89 12.54
N GLY A 293 5.42 -2.41 13.72
CA GLY A 293 5.24 -1.03 14.17
C GLY A 293 3.82 -0.69 14.61
N VAL A 294 2.88 -1.61 14.44
CA VAL A 294 1.47 -1.42 14.79
C VAL A 294 0.95 -2.60 15.59
N GLU A 295 -0.03 -2.32 16.41
CA GLU A 295 -0.82 -3.32 17.13
C GLU A 295 -2.24 -3.33 16.59
N LEU A 296 -2.76 -4.53 16.32
CA LEU A 296 -4.17 -4.73 16.00
C LEU A 296 -4.97 -4.74 17.29
N PHE A 297 -6.02 -3.95 17.36
CA PHE A 297 -6.94 -3.94 18.47
C PHE A 297 -8.40 -3.88 18.00
N PHE A 298 -9.32 -4.41 18.78
CA PHE A 298 -10.75 -4.27 18.51
C PHE A 298 -11.20 -2.87 18.92
N ASP A 299 -11.62 -2.07 17.93
CA ASP A 299 -12.02 -0.68 18.13
C ASP A 299 -13.47 -0.61 18.62
N GLU A 300 -13.68 -0.02 19.78
CA GLU A 300 -15.01 0.14 20.38
C GLU A 300 -15.98 0.89 19.47
N ARG A 301 -15.48 1.83 18.64
CA ARG A 301 -16.29 2.57 17.64
C ARG A 301 -16.78 1.68 16.50
N LEU A 302 -16.05 0.62 16.17
CA LEU A 302 -16.47 -0.39 15.18
C LEU A 302 -17.40 -1.43 15.80
N VAL A 303 -17.22 -1.71 17.10
CA VAL A 303 -18.12 -2.60 17.87
C VAL A 303 -19.47 -1.93 18.12
N VAL A 304 -19.48 -0.60 18.39
CA VAL A 304 -20.69 0.21 18.57
C VAL A 304 -20.68 1.38 17.58
N PRO A 305 -20.98 1.12 16.30
CA PRO A 305 -20.88 2.14 15.26
C PRO A 305 -22.00 3.19 15.31
N ASP A 306 -23.14 2.85 15.92
CA ASP A 306 -24.27 3.76 16.09
C ASP A 306 -24.73 3.74 17.54
N GLN A 307 -24.33 4.74 18.28
CA GLN A 307 -24.65 4.91 19.68
C GLN A 307 -26.11 5.33 19.95
N THR A 308 -26.86 5.68 18.90
CA THR A 308 -28.29 6.03 19.03
C THR A 308 -29.17 4.79 19.06
N LEU A 309 -28.65 3.63 18.69
CA LEU A 309 -29.36 2.36 18.74
C LEU A 309 -29.44 1.81 20.16
N LYS A 310 -30.52 1.06 20.40
CA LYS A 310 -30.68 0.25 21.62
C LYS A 310 -29.93 -1.06 21.49
N LEU A 311 -29.62 -1.72 22.60
CA LEU A 311 -29.00 -3.06 22.62
C LEU A 311 -29.81 -4.08 21.81
N TYR A 312 -31.14 -4.08 21.92
CA TYR A 312 -32.03 -4.97 21.16
C TYR A 312 -32.10 -4.64 19.68
N ASP A 313 -31.87 -3.41 19.28
CA ASP A 313 -31.86 -2.96 17.90
C ASP A 313 -30.48 -3.17 17.24
N GLY A 314 -29.52 -3.75 17.98
CA GLY A 314 -28.19 -4.12 17.49
C GLY A 314 -27.16 -3.02 17.62
N ALA A 315 -27.17 -2.26 18.71
CA ALA A 315 -26.09 -1.30 19.03
C ALA A 315 -24.72 -2.00 19.01
N LEU A 316 -24.64 -3.23 19.58
CA LEU A 316 -23.45 -4.07 19.47
C LEU A 316 -23.42 -4.79 18.11
N ALA A 317 -22.66 -4.24 17.18
CA ALA A 317 -22.59 -4.71 15.80
C ALA A 317 -22.19 -6.19 15.63
N PRO A 318 -21.27 -6.78 16.44
CA PRO A 318 -20.98 -8.21 16.39
C PRO A 318 -22.19 -9.11 16.68
N TRP A 319 -23.17 -8.63 17.48
CA TRP A 319 -24.37 -9.37 17.85
C TRP A 319 -25.56 -9.11 16.93
N ARG A 320 -25.47 -8.14 16.01
CA ARG A 320 -26.59 -7.70 15.15
C ARG A 320 -27.08 -8.74 14.17
N LYS A 321 -26.20 -9.60 13.63
CA LYS A 321 -26.56 -10.62 12.63
C LYS A 321 -27.31 -11.82 13.19
N GLY A 322 -27.25 -12.03 14.48
CA GLY A 322 -27.95 -13.11 15.14
C GLY A 322 -28.92 -12.53 16.17
N LYS A 323 -30.22 -12.53 15.89
CA LYS A 323 -31.26 -12.51 16.93
C LYS A 323 -31.19 -13.85 17.67
N SER A 324 -29.95 -14.25 18.09
CA SER A 324 -29.79 -15.47 18.89
C SER A 324 -30.45 -15.25 20.23
N PRO A 325 -31.33 -16.14 20.64
CA PRO A 325 -31.94 -16.10 21.95
C PRO A 325 -30.89 -15.94 23.08
N TYR A 326 -29.73 -16.52 22.88
CA TYR A 326 -28.59 -16.41 23.79
C TYR A 326 -28.15 -14.94 24.05
N PHE A 327 -27.96 -14.13 23.00
CA PHE A 327 -27.54 -12.75 23.19
C PHE A 327 -28.62 -11.89 23.83
N LEU A 328 -29.87 -12.11 23.49
CA LEU A 328 -31.02 -11.41 24.09
C LEU A 328 -31.13 -11.73 25.58
N GLN A 329 -30.99 -12.98 25.94
CA GLN A 329 -31.03 -13.44 27.35
C GLN A 329 -29.79 -12.94 28.13
N THR A 330 -28.66 -12.83 27.48
CA THR A 330 -27.46 -12.23 28.09
C THR A 330 -27.67 -10.75 28.40
N ILE A 331 -28.23 -9.97 27.44
CA ILE A 331 -28.58 -8.57 27.67
C ILE A 331 -29.61 -8.43 28.83
N GLU A 332 -30.61 -9.30 28.89
CA GLU A 332 -31.62 -9.30 29.98
C GLU A 332 -31.01 -9.60 31.37
N ALA A 333 -30.06 -10.52 31.44
CA ALA A 333 -29.39 -10.86 32.68
C ALA A 333 -28.54 -9.67 33.20
N ILE A 334 -27.77 -9.02 32.28
CA ILE A 334 -26.97 -7.84 32.61
C ILE A 334 -27.87 -6.67 33.00
N ALA A 335 -28.98 -6.43 32.23
CA ALA A 335 -29.91 -5.37 32.52
C ALA A 335 -30.57 -5.53 33.92
N ARG A 336 -30.88 -6.77 34.30
CA ARG A 336 -31.42 -7.09 35.66
C ARG A 336 -30.41 -6.86 36.76
N HIS A 337 -29.15 -7.23 36.50
CA HIS A 337 -28.10 -7.13 37.52
C HIS A 337 -27.68 -5.68 37.79
N TYR A 338 -27.58 -4.84 36.72
CA TYR A 338 -27.21 -3.43 36.84
C TYR A 338 -28.40 -2.46 36.85
N GLU A 339 -29.64 -2.96 36.93
CA GLU A 339 -30.89 -2.21 37.08
C GLU A 339 -31.08 -1.08 36.03
N PHE A 340 -30.80 -1.35 34.76
CA PHE A 340 -31.03 -0.39 33.68
C PHE A 340 -32.15 -0.85 32.71
N ASP A 341 -32.80 0.12 32.04
CA ASP A 341 -33.79 -0.20 31.01
C ASP A 341 -33.11 -0.62 29.70
N LYS A 342 -33.37 -1.84 29.30
CA LYS A 342 -32.89 -2.43 28.02
C LYS A 342 -33.29 -1.64 26.77
N ASN A 343 -34.28 -0.75 26.86
CA ASN A 343 -34.74 0.12 25.76
C ASN A 343 -33.97 1.45 25.71
N THR A 344 -33.04 1.69 26.62
CA THR A 344 -32.20 2.88 26.60
C THR A 344 -31.22 2.82 25.41
N PRO A 345 -31.09 3.91 24.62
CA PRO A 345 -30.03 4.01 23.60
C PRO A 345 -28.65 3.85 24.21
N TRP A 346 -27.70 3.27 23.45
CA TRP A 346 -26.34 3.02 23.95
C TRP A 346 -25.68 4.26 24.57
N LYS A 347 -25.77 5.43 23.92
CA LYS A 347 -25.19 6.68 24.39
C LYS A 347 -25.72 7.15 25.76
N ASP A 348 -26.93 6.75 26.12
CA ASP A 348 -27.62 7.16 27.34
C ASP A 348 -27.49 6.10 28.46
N LEU A 349 -26.83 4.96 28.20
CA LEU A 349 -26.50 3.96 29.21
C LEU A 349 -25.40 4.48 30.15
N PRO A 350 -25.43 4.11 31.44
CA PRO A 350 -24.34 4.42 32.37
C PRO A 350 -23.00 3.91 31.85
N GLU A 351 -21.92 4.68 32.04
CA GLU A 351 -20.56 4.29 31.57
C GLU A 351 -20.13 2.92 32.11
N LYS A 352 -20.46 2.60 33.39
CA LYS A 352 -20.20 1.28 33.97
C LYS A 352 -20.85 0.17 33.14
N VAL A 353 -22.08 0.35 32.68
CA VAL A 353 -22.80 -0.64 31.90
C VAL A 353 -22.19 -0.77 30.49
N GLN A 354 -21.86 0.35 29.85
CA GLN A 354 -21.17 0.35 28.57
C GLN A 354 -19.83 -0.41 28.68
N HIS A 355 -19.06 -0.14 29.74
CA HIS A 355 -17.79 -0.83 29.99
C HIS A 355 -17.98 -2.34 30.20
N VAL A 356 -19.00 -2.74 30.98
CA VAL A 356 -19.32 -4.16 31.19
C VAL A 356 -19.62 -4.86 29.87
N PHE A 357 -20.44 -4.28 29.01
CA PHE A 357 -20.71 -4.89 27.70
C PHE A 357 -19.45 -4.99 26.83
N LEU A 358 -18.60 -3.97 26.82
CA LEU A 358 -17.40 -3.95 25.98
C LEU A 358 -16.26 -4.80 26.54
N ARG A 359 -15.96 -4.68 27.84
CA ARG A 359 -14.75 -5.23 28.48
C ARG A 359 -15.01 -6.33 29.51
N GLY A 360 -16.26 -6.52 29.91
CA GLY A 360 -16.65 -7.54 30.88
C GLY A 360 -16.90 -7.01 32.29
N SER A 361 -17.41 -7.89 33.17
CA SER A 361 -17.74 -7.57 34.59
C SER A 361 -16.55 -7.73 35.54
N GLY A 362 -15.34 -8.09 35.03
CA GLY A 362 -14.21 -8.42 35.90
C GLY A 362 -14.52 -9.64 36.78
N ASP A 363 -14.31 -9.49 38.09
CA ASP A 363 -14.59 -10.52 39.09
C ASP A 363 -16.07 -10.53 39.57
N GLU A 364 -16.88 -9.56 39.12
CA GLU A 364 -18.30 -9.45 39.51
C GLU A 364 -19.10 -10.54 38.82
N GLU A 365 -19.70 -11.42 39.58
CA GLU A 365 -20.51 -12.54 39.08
C GLU A 365 -21.94 -12.09 38.80
N ILE A 366 -22.45 -12.48 37.62
CA ILE A 366 -23.79 -12.18 37.14
C ILE A 366 -24.57 -13.50 37.01
N GLN A 367 -25.80 -13.52 37.41
CA GLN A 367 -26.70 -14.67 37.29
C GLN A 367 -27.38 -14.64 35.92
N PHE A 368 -26.96 -15.54 35.03
CA PHE A 368 -27.54 -15.75 33.69
C PHE A 368 -28.61 -16.83 33.74
N ARG A 369 -29.74 -16.58 33.10
CA ARG A 369 -30.80 -17.56 32.88
C ARG A 369 -30.98 -17.76 31.39
N TYR A 370 -30.75 -18.98 30.92
CA TYR A 370 -30.91 -19.38 29.53
C TYR A 370 -32.05 -20.36 29.34
N ASP A 371 -32.84 -20.15 28.29
CA ASP A 371 -33.90 -21.07 27.85
C ASP A 371 -33.55 -21.57 26.44
N GLU A 372 -33.25 -22.87 26.33
CA GLU A 372 -32.98 -23.57 25.10
C GLU A 372 -34.10 -24.57 24.79
N GLY A 373 -35.14 -24.09 24.11
CA GLY A 373 -36.21 -24.98 23.65
C GLY A 373 -37.01 -25.66 24.79
N GLY A 374 -37.22 -24.93 25.92
CA GLY A 374 -37.97 -25.37 27.08
C GLY A 374 -37.12 -25.98 28.20
N ARG A 375 -35.81 -26.07 28.05
CA ARG A 375 -34.87 -26.37 29.14
C ARG A 375 -34.28 -25.08 29.68
N VAL A 376 -34.67 -24.70 30.90
CA VAL A 376 -34.17 -23.53 31.59
C VAL A 376 -33.04 -23.94 32.52
N TYR A 377 -31.87 -23.33 32.34
CA TYR A 377 -30.75 -23.46 33.26
C TYR A 377 -30.25 -22.09 33.74
N GLN A 378 -29.69 -22.07 34.93
CA GLN A 378 -29.13 -20.86 35.52
C GLN A 378 -27.66 -21.10 35.79
N VAL A 379 -26.82 -20.10 35.45
CA VAL A 379 -25.39 -20.11 35.66
C VAL A 379 -24.96 -18.77 36.26
N THR A 380 -24.22 -18.81 37.35
CA THR A 380 -23.60 -17.64 37.94
C THR A 380 -22.14 -17.61 37.56
N ARG A 381 -21.72 -16.57 36.85
CA ARG A 381 -20.36 -16.38 36.38
C ARG A 381 -20.10 -14.92 36.04
N SER A 382 -18.83 -14.54 35.92
CA SER A 382 -18.47 -13.24 35.38
C SER A 382 -18.78 -13.18 33.86
N PHE A 383 -19.06 -11.98 33.39
CA PHE A 383 -19.27 -11.72 31.95
C PHE A 383 -17.94 -11.33 31.30
N GLU A 384 -17.52 -12.07 30.31
CA GLU A 384 -16.23 -11.87 29.62
C GLU A 384 -16.15 -10.52 28.87
N GLY A 385 -17.27 -9.97 28.40
CA GLY A 385 -17.30 -8.81 27.53
C GLY A 385 -17.20 -9.17 26.04
N VAL A 386 -17.70 -8.26 25.19
CA VAL A 386 -17.74 -8.49 23.74
C VAL A 386 -16.33 -8.49 23.14
N ILE A 387 -15.49 -7.52 23.53
CA ILE A 387 -14.13 -7.38 22.99
C ILE A 387 -13.22 -8.53 23.43
N PRO A 388 -13.06 -8.86 24.71
CA PRO A 388 -12.27 -10.02 25.12
C PRO A 388 -12.75 -11.34 24.50
N ASN A 389 -14.08 -11.53 24.37
CA ASN A 389 -14.63 -12.69 23.68
C ASN A 389 -14.20 -12.76 22.19
N MET A 390 -14.20 -11.62 21.49
CA MET A 390 -13.74 -11.53 20.11
C MET A 390 -12.24 -11.80 20.01
N GLU A 391 -11.43 -11.23 20.91
CA GLU A 391 -9.97 -11.44 20.97
C GLU A 391 -9.61 -12.91 21.19
N ARG A 392 -10.27 -13.56 22.15
CA ARG A 392 -10.06 -15.00 22.41
C ARG A 392 -10.46 -15.83 21.19
N ARG A 393 -11.67 -15.63 20.66
CA ARG A 393 -12.17 -16.37 19.48
C ARG A 393 -11.33 -16.13 18.22
N TYR A 394 -10.80 -14.94 18.01
CA TYR A 394 -9.91 -14.64 16.90
C TYR A 394 -8.60 -15.42 16.98
N ARG A 395 -8.06 -15.59 18.18
CA ARG A 395 -6.85 -16.40 18.42
C ARG A 395 -7.10 -17.91 18.29
N GLU A 396 -8.25 -18.39 18.74
CA GLU A 396 -8.57 -19.83 18.83
C GLU A 396 -9.16 -20.40 17.52
N THR A 397 -9.62 -19.56 16.58
CA THR A 397 -10.31 -20.05 15.38
C THR A 397 -9.34 -20.44 14.27
N ASP A 398 -9.60 -21.59 13.63
CA ASP A 398 -8.94 -22.02 12.38
C ASP A 398 -9.72 -21.58 11.13
N SER A 399 -10.94 -21.04 11.31
CA SER A 399 -11.80 -20.62 10.20
C SER A 399 -11.40 -19.26 9.64
N ALA A 400 -10.91 -19.24 8.41
CA ALA A 400 -10.60 -18.01 7.69
C ALA A 400 -11.80 -17.05 7.60
N TRP A 401 -13.03 -17.57 7.44
CA TRP A 401 -14.23 -16.78 7.39
C TRP A 401 -14.54 -16.06 8.73
N ILE A 402 -14.33 -16.74 9.86
CA ILE A 402 -14.52 -16.12 11.20
C ILE A 402 -13.46 -15.06 11.44
N ARG A 403 -12.20 -15.28 11.03
CA ARG A 403 -11.14 -14.27 11.10
C ARG A 403 -11.50 -13.04 10.29
N GLU A 404 -11.91 -13.22 9.02
CA GLU A 404 -12.33 -12.11 8.15
C GLU A 404 -13.52 -11.33 8.72
N GLU A 405 -14.48 -12.01 9.39
CA GLU A 405 -15.61 -11.32 10.04
C GLU A 405 -15.14 -10.50 11.24
N PHE A 406 -14.18 -10.99 12.04
CA PHE A 406 -13.64 -10.25 13.18
C PHE A 406 -12.71 -9.10 12.78
N GLU A 407 -11.92 -9.24 11.73
CA GLU A 407 -11.07 -8.18 11.17
C GLU A 407 -11.84 -6.90 10.86
N ARG A 408 -13.15 -7.00 10.59
CA ARG A 408 -14.03 -5.84 10.37
C ARG A 408 -14.21 -4.94 11.60
N TYR A 409 -13.88 -5.45 12.78
CA TYR A 409 -13.98 -4.74 14.05
C TYR A 409 -12.62 -4.34 14.61
N GLN A 410 -11.55 -4.63 13.85
CA GLN A 410 -10.18 -4.31 14.21
C GLN A 410 -9.73 -3.00 13.56
N ASN A 411 -8.85 -2.31 14.26
CA ASN A 411 -8.13 -1.14 13.79
C ASN A 411 -6.67 -1.25 14.22
N ASN A 412 -5.81 -0.39 13.66
CA ASN A 412 -4.39 -0.34 13.98
C ASN A 412 -4.09 0.88 14.85
N ARG A 413 -3.19 0.71 15.81
CA ARG A 413 -2.55 1.82 16.52
C ARG A 413 -1.04 1.62 16.50
N PRO A 414 -0.24 2.70 16.62
CA PRO A 414 1.19 2.55 16.81
C PRO A 414 1.49 1.65 18.00
N CYS A 415 2.50 0.78 17.89
CA CYS A 415 2.94 -0.09 18.96
C CYS A 415 3.48 0.76 20.12
N GLY A 416 2.94 0.56 21.34
CA GLY A 416 3.30 1.35 22.50
C GLY A 416 4.74 1.19 22.99
N THR A 417 5.42 0.09 22.62
CA THR A 417 6.81 -0.19 23.01
C THR A 417 7.82 0.47 22.08
N CYS A 418 7.55 0.51 20.77
CA CYS A 418 8.48 1.10 19.80
C CYS A 418 7.96 2.40 19.19
N ASP A 419 6.85 2.96 19.67
CA ASP A 419 6.22 4.17 19.13
C ASP A 419 6.02 4.15 17.60
N GLY A 420 5.80 2.96 17.02
CA GLY A 420 5.65 2.77 15.59
C GLY A 420 6.95 2.56 14.80
N TYR A 421 8.11 2.74 15.39
CA TYR A 421 9.41 2.66 14.71
C TYR A 421 9.86 1.23 14.35
N ARG A 422 9.12 0.19 14.72
CA ARG A 422 9.34 -1.23 14.36
C ARG A 422 10.57 -1.90 14.97
N LEU A 423 11.46 -1.14 15.60
CA LEU A 423 12.77 -1.58 16.08
C LEU A 423 12.82 -1.66 17.61
N ARG A 424 13.79 -2.43 18.11
CA ARG A 424 14.13 -2.50 19.52
C ARG A 424 14.73 -1.19 20.04
N ALA A 425 14.64 -0.98 21.34
CA ALA A 425 15.19 0.19 22.02
C ALA A 425 16.71 0.35 21.78
N GLU A 426 17.44 -0.77 21.68
CA GLU A 426 18.89 -0.78 21.42
C GLU A 426 19.22 -0.19 20.03
N ALA A 427 18.42 -0.50 19.02
CA ALA A 427 18.58 0.07 17.69
C ALA A 427 18.20 1.57 17.65
N LEU A 428 17.15 1.96 18.37
CA LEU A 428 16.69 3.34 18.48
C LEU A 428 17.61 4.21 19.35
N ALA A 429 18.47 3.60 20.16
CA ALA A 429 19.47 4.29 20.94
C ALA A 429 20.66 4.78 20.12
N VAL A 430 20.88 4.25 18.90
CA VAL A 430 21.96 4.67 18.00
C VAL A 430 21.52 5.84 17.13
N LYS A 431 22.27 6.93 17.14
CA LYS A 431 21.91 8.19 16.46
C LYS A 431 23.03 8.70 15.55
N ILE A 432 22.61 9.40 14.50
CA ILE A 432 23.46 10.23 13.63
C ILE A 432 22.79 11.60 13.53
N ALA A 433 23.53 12.69 13.69
CA ALA A 433 23.01 14.05 13.75
C ALA A 433 21.81 14.20 14.72
N GLY A 434 21.85 13.50 15.87
CA GLY A 434 20.80 13.52 16.89
C GLY A 434 19.58 12.65 16.63
N LEU A 435 19.45 12.02 15.45
CA LEU A 435 18.31 11.23 15.04
C LEU A 435 18.63 9.74 14.97
N HIS A 436 17.70 8.89 15.38
CA HIS A 436 17.79 7.45 15.16
C HIS A 436 17.16 7.05 13.80
N VAL A 437 17.48 5.87 13.31
CA VAL A 437 17.06 5.40 11.99
C VAL A 437 15.53 5.44 11.80
N GLY A 438 14.75 5.14 12.83
CA GLY A 438 13.29 5.23 12.80
C GLY A 438 12.78 6.63 12.48
N GLN A 439 13.38 7.67 13.07
CA GLN A 439 13.02 9.07 12.77
C GLN A 439 13.43 9.47 11.35
N VAL A 440 14.57 9.01 10.88
CA VAL A 440 15.03 9.32 9.50
C VAL A 440 14.09 8.70 8.45
N VAL A 441 13.57 7.50 8.67
CA VAL A 441 12.65 6.89 7.70
C VAL A 441 11.23 7.46 7.76
N GLU A 442 10.85 8.14 8.83
CA GLU A 442 9.58 8.88 8.93
C GLU A 442 9.64 10.24 8.21
N MET A 443 10.82 10.74 7.89
CA MET A 443 10.97 11.95 7.08
C MET A 443 10.41 11.74 5.67
N SER A 444 9.92 12.81 5.07
CA SER A 444 9.69 12.84 3.63
C SER A 444 11.00 12.64 2.86
N ILE A 445 10.92 12.13 1.64
CA ILE A 445 12.12 11.93 0.78
C ILE A 445 12.90 13.25 0.64
N ARG A 446 12.21 14.38 0.54
CA ARG A 446 12.82 15.71 0.49
C ARG A 446 13.62 16.03 1.76
N GLU A 447 13.04 15.81 2.93
CA GLU A 447 13.69 16.04 4.22
C GLU A 447 14.83 15.05 4.46
N ALA A 448 14.64 13.79 4.10
CA ALA A 448 15.68 12.76 4.20
C ALA A 448 16.88 13.10 3.30
N LEU A 449 16.65 13.64 2.11
CA LEU A 449 17.72 14.10 1.21
C LEU A 449 18.49 15.25 1.85
N ALA A 450 17.83 16.26 2.39
CA ALA A 450 18.46 17.36 3.10
C ALA A 450 19.26 16.88 4.32
N TRP A 451 18.71 15.93 5.09
CA TRP A 451 19.41 15.32 6.22
C TRP A 451 20.68 14.56 5.79
N VAL A 452 20.63 13.81 4.67
CA VAL A 452 21.80 13.08 4.13
C VAL A 452 22.91 14.06 3.69
N GLU A 453 22.51 15.20 3.14
CA GLU A 453 23.46 16.25 2.74
C GLU A 453 24.12 16.95 3.94
N ASP A 454 23.39 17.09 5.05
CA ASP A 454 23.91 17.71 6.29
C ASP A 454 24.65 16.74 7.23
N ALA A 455 24.32 15.44 7.16
CA ALA A 455 24.90 14.42 8.05
C ALA A 455 26.45 14.46 8.16
N PRO A 456 27.24 14.72 7.10
CA PRO A 456 28.70 14.86 7.19
C PRO A 456 29.17 15.92 8.18
N ASN A 457 28.40 16.99 8.39
CA ASN A 457 28.77 18.08 9.30
C ASN A 457 28.71 17.66 10.78
N HIS A 458 28.01 16.55 11.08
CA HIS A 458 27.80 16.02 12.42
C HIS A 458 28.64 14.78 12.73
N LEU A 459 29.44 14.32 11.78
CA LEU A 459 30.31 13.15 11.94
C LEU A 459 31.77 13.56 12.13
N SER A 460 32.54 12.77 12.89
CA SER A 460 33.98 12.93 12.99
C SER A 460 34.66 12.66 11.64
N ALA A 461 35.88 13.14 11.44
CA ALA A 461 36.66 12.93 10.20
C ALA A 461 36.74 11.43 9.82
N GLN A 462 36.98 10.56 10.81
CA GLN A 462 37.07 9.11 10.61
C GLN A 462 35.71 8.53 10.20
N LYS A 463 34.62 8.90 10.89
CA LYS A 463 33.26 8.44 10.55
C LYS A 463 32.81 8.97 9.19
N ASN A 464 33.21 10.17 8.80
CA ASN A 464 32.95 10.73 7.48
C ASN A 464 33.60 9.93 6.36
N GLU A 465 34.83 9.50 6.55
CA GLU A 465 35.51 8.66 5.55
C GLU A 465 34.79 7.31 5.36
N ILE A 466 34.36 6.70 6.46
CA ILE A 466 33.55 5.45 6.44
C ILE A 466 32.19 5.68 5.77
N ALA A 467 31.52 6.77 6.10
CA ALA A 467 30.16 7.06 5.64
C ALA A 467 30.08 7.56 4.19
N ARG A 468 31.17 8.12 3.64
CA ARG A 468 31.19 8.81 2.34
C ARG A 468 30.54 8.03 1.20
N ALA A 469 30.94 6.78 1.02
CA ALA A 469 30.41 5.93 -0.06
C ALA A 469 28.92 5.59 0.19
N ILE A 470 28.55 5.32 1.44
CA ILE A 470 27.17 4.98 1.82
C ILE A 470 26.25 6.18 1.62
N LEU A 471 26.65 7.36 2.09
CA LEU A 471 25.88 8.61 1.93
C LEU A 471 25.71 8.98 0.46
N LYS A 472 26.72 8.73 -0.38
CA LYS A 472 26.61 8.93 -1.83
C LYS A 472 25.48 8.09 -2.43
N GLU A 473 25.45 6.80 -2.13
CA GLU A 473 24.42 5.87 -2.63
C GLU A 473 23.01 6.26 -2.14
N ILE A 474 22.87 6.61 -0.86
CA ILE A 474 21.58 7.06 -0.33
C ILE A 474 21.11 8.34 -1.02
N ARG A 475 22.02 9.33 -1.19
CA ARG A 475 21.72 10.61 -1.84
C ARG A 475 21.27 10.41 -3.29
N GLU A 476 21.94 9.57 -4.05
CA GLU A 476 21.59 9.29 -5.45
C GLU A 476 20.21 8.65 -5.54
N ARG A 477 19.88 7.63 -4.72
CA ARG A 477 18.58 6.98 -4.69
C ARG A 477 17.45 7.91 -4.25
N LEU A 478 17.68 8.71 -3.20
CA LEU A 478 16.71 9.73 -2.78
C LEU A 478 16.51 10.79 -3.86
N GLY A 479 17.58 11.20 -4.55
CA GLY A 479 17.54 12.12 -5.68
C GLY A 479 16.66 11.60 -6.83
N PHE A 480 16.78 10.32 -7.17
CA PHE A 480 15.92 9.70 -8.20
C PHE A 480 14.44 9.69 -7.78
N LEU A 481 14.14 9.35 -6.52
CA LEU A 481 12.76 9.39 -6.01
C LEU A 481 12.19 10.83 -6.04
N ASN A 482 13.01 11.82 -5.71
CA ASN A 482 12.63 13.23 -5.80
C ASN A 482 12.36 13.65 -7.25
N ASN A 483 13.18 13.22 -8.20
CA ASN A 483 13.07 13.56 -9.61
C ASN A 483 11.84 12.95 -10.31
N VAL A 484 11.32 11.81 -9.80
CA VAL A 484 10.07 11.21 -10.30
C VAL A 484 8.83 11.73 -9.58
N GLY A 485 8.93 12.82 -8.80
CA GLY A 485 7.78 13.46 -8.15
C GLY A 485 7.26 12.72 -6.92
N LEU A 486 8.12 12.02 -6.17
CA LEU A 486 7.77 11.28 -4.96
C LEU A 486 8.33 11.92 -3.68
N GLU A 487 8.74 13.16 -3.72
CA GLU A 487 9.38 13.88 -2.63
C GLU A 487 8.56 13.96 -1.34
N TYR A 488 7.24 13.81 -1.44
CA TYR A 488 6.30 13.87 -0.32
C TYR A 488 6.15 12.54 0.43
N LEU A 489 6.59 11.41 -0.15
CA LEU A 489 6.50 10.10 0.51
C LEU A 489 7.52 9.98 1.63
N THR A 490 7.19 9.18 2.67
CA THR A 490 8.14 8.76 3.70
C THR A 490 8.74 7.40 3.36
N LEU A 491 9.98 7.14 3.78
CA LEU A 491 10.63 5.85 3.58
C LEU A 491 9.97 4.72 4.38
N SER A 492 9.30 5.04 5.50
CA SER A 492 8.56 4.11 6.35
C SER A 492 7.22 3.67 5.75
N ARG A 493 6.68 4.42 4.76
CA ARG A 493 5.37 4.16 4.19
C ARG A 493 5.28 2.75 3.62
N SER A 494 4.26 2.01 4.07
CA SER A 494 4.02 0.63 3.62
C SER A 494 3.67 0.60 2.14
N SER A 495 4.28 -0.33 1.40
CA SER A 495 4.04 -0.52 -0.04
C SER A 495 2.57 -0.85 -0.36
N GLY A 496 1.85 -1.50 0.55
CA GLY A 496 0.43 -1.81 0.40
C GLY A 496 -0.51 -0.59 0.45
N THR A 497 -0.01 0.59 0.85
CA THR A 497 -0.78 1.85 0.91
C THR A 497 -0.50 2.78 -0.26
N LEU A 498 0.42 2.40 -1.16
CA LEU A 498 0.79 3.18 -2.32
C LEU A 498 -0.27 3.05 -3.43
N SER A 499 -0.47 4.13 -4.17
CA SER A 499 -1.20 4.07 -5.43
C SER A 499 -0.42 3.29 -6.50
N GLY A 500 -1.09 2.86 -7.57
CA GLY A 500 -0.44 2.17 -8.69
C GLY A 500 0.69 2.99 -9.30
N GLY A 501 0.45 4.28 -9.54
CA GLY A 501 1.45 5.20 -10.09
C GLY A 501 2.62 5.47 -9.13
N GLU A 502 2.38 5.65 -7.82
CA GLU A 502 3.46 5.79 -6.83
C GLU A 502 4.37 4.55 -6.82
N SER A 503 3.78 3.36 -6.82
CA SER A 503 4.54 2.10 -6.84
C SER A 503 5.37 1.93 -8.11
N GLN A 504 4.80 2.29 -9.25
CA GLN A 504 5.48 2.23 -10.55
C GLN A 504 6.68 3.19 -10.58
N ARG A 505 6.51 4.43 -10.12
CA ARG A 505 7.60 5.42 -10.06
C ARG A 505 8.71 5.03 -9.08
N ILE A 506 8.37 4.38 -7.95
CA ILE A 506 9.37 3.82 -7.02
C ILE A 506 10.22 2.77 -7.75
N ARG A 507 9.60 1.88 -8.53
CA ARG A 507 10.33 0.88 -9.32
C ARG A 507 11.19 1.54 -10.38
N LEU A 508 10.66 2.54 -11.09
CA LEU A 508 11.42 3.31 -12.08
C LEU A 508 12.66 3.94 -11.44
N ALA A 509 12.50 4.65 -10.32
CA ALA A 509 13.60 5.27 -9.60
C ALA A 509 14.67 4.25 -9.15
N SER A 510 14.24 3.06 -8.68
CA SER A 510 15.16 1.99 -8.28
C SER A 510 15.95 1.43 -9.48
N GLN A 511 15.33 1.32 -10.66
CA GLN A 511 15.99 0.84 -11.87
C GLN A 511 16.99 1.87 -12.43
N ILE A 512 16.63 3.15 -12.43
CA ILE A 512 17.53 4.23 -12.86
C ILE A 512 18.76 4.28 -11.96
N GLY A 513 18.57 4.11 -10.66
CA GLY A 513 19.66 4.06 -9.68
C GLY A 513 20.65 2.90 -9.90
N SER A 514 20.31 1.89 -10.69
CA SER A 514 21.21 0.79 -11.03
C SER A 514 22.30 1.17 -12.05
N GLY A 515 22.14 2.32 -12.76
CA GLY A 515 23.11 2.82 -13.74
C GLY A 515 23.31 1.89 -14.96
N LEU A 516 22.34 1.05 -15.27
CA LEU A 516 22.44 0.12 -16.41
C LEU A 516 22.38 0.87 -17.74
N THR A 517 23.22 0.45 -18.69
CA THR A 517 23.29 0.97 -20.04
C THR A 517 23.06 -0.14 -21.07
N GLY A 518 22.53 0.23 -22.25
CA GLY A 518 22.25 -0.74 -23.31
C GLY A 518 21.06 -1.65 -23.00
N VAL A 519 20.15 -1.24 -22.11
CA VAL A 519 18.96 -1.99 -21.68
C VAL A 519 17.73 -1.49 -22.45
N LEU A 520 16.76 -2.38 -22.64
CA LEU A 520 15.43 -2.05 -23.13
C LEU A 520 14.48 -1.87 -21.94
N TYR A 521 14.01 -0.66 -21.71
CA TYR A 521 12.96 -0.37 -20.72
C TYR A 521 11.60 -0.33 -21.40
N VAL A 522 10.62 -1.03 -20.83
CA VAL A 522 9.23 -1.03 -21.29
C VAL A 522 8.35 -0.58 -20.12
N LEU A 523 7.68 0.57 -20.28
CA LEU A 523 6.89 1.22 -19.25
C LEU A 523 5.41 1.27 -19.66
N ASP A 524 4.52 1.04 -18.70
CA ASP A 524 3.07 1.09 -18.88
C ASP A 524 2.51 2.34 -18.20
N GLU A 525 2.15 3.34 -19.00
CA GLU A 525 1.51 4.58 -18.58
C GLU A 525 2.16 5.23 -17.32
N PRO A 526 3.45 5.58 -17.36
CA PRO A 526 4.16 6.08 -16.17
C PRO A 526 3.68 7.46 -15.70
N SER A 527 2.96 8.24 -16.53
CA SER A 527 2.37 9.54 -16.20
C SER A 527 1.11 9.45 -15.32
N ILE A 528 0.60 8.24 -15.06
CA ILE A 528 -0.64 8.02 -14.32
C ILE A 528 -0.65 8.70 -12.94
N GLY A 529 -1.74 9.42 -12.65
CA GLY A 529 -1.96 10.09 -11.37
C GLY A 529 -0.98 11.24 -11.10
N LEU A 530 -0.28 11.73 -12.13
CA LEU A 530 0.59 12.88 -12.04
C LEU A 530 -0.16 14.17 -12.39
N HIS A 531 0.11 15.21 -11.62
CA HIS A 531 -0.15 16.56 -12.04
C HIS A 531 0.83 16.94 -13.16
N GLN A 532 0.43 17.83 -14.07
CA GLN A 532 1.24 18.22 -15.22
C GLN A 532 2.66 18.67 -14.84
N ARG A 533 2.80 19.44 -13.76
CA ARG A 533 4.10 19.82 -13.19
C ARG A 533 5.04 18.64 -12.88
N ASP A 534 4.47 17.55 -12.36
CA ASP A 534 5.24 16.39 -11.95
C ASP A 534 5.53 15.50 -13.18
N ASN A 535 4.67 15.56 -14.22
CA ASN A 535 4.88 14.89 -15.50
C ASN A 535 6.11 15.42 -16.24
N ASP A 536 6.35 16.73 -16.25
CA ASP A 536 7.56 17.34 -16.84
C ASP A 536 8.84 16.75 -16.25
N ARG A 537 8.88 16.53 -14.92
CA ARG A 537 10.03 15.92 -14.23
C ARG A 537 10.21 14.45 -14.63
N LEU A 538 9.11 13.71 -14.74
CA LEU A 538 9.14 12.32 -15.19
C LEU A 538 9.70 12.22 -16.61
N LEU A 539 9.22 13.04 -17.53
CA LEU A 539 9.69 13.08 -18.92
C LEU A 539 11.20 13.43 -19.00
N GLY A 540 11.64 14.39 -18.21
CA GLY A 540 13.07 14.68 -18.05
C GLY A 540 13.88 13.46 -17.59
N THR A 541 13.33 12.67 -16.68
CA THR A 541 13.95 11.44 -16.16
C THR A 541 14.03 10.35 -17.23
N LEU A 542 12.96 10.15 -18.02
CA LEU A 542 12.94 9.18 -19.14
C LEU A 542 13.93 9.56 -20.26
N LYS A 543 14.05 10.85 -20.55
CA LYS A 543 15.06 11.36 -21.51
C LYS A 543 16.49 11.10 -21.01
N ASN A 544 16.75 11.35 -19.73
CA ASN A 544 18.06 11.04 -19.12
C ASN A 544 18.38 9.54 -19.22
N LEU A 545 17.39 8.68 -19.03
CA LEU A 545 17.55 7.23 -19.15
C LEU A 545 17.90 6.84 -20.60
N ARG A 546 17.24 7.44 -21.60
CA ARG A 546 17.57 7.30 -23.02
C ARG A 546 19.00 7.78 -23.32
N ASP A 547 19.35 8.97 -22.85
CA ASP A 547 20.65 9.61 -23.11
C ASP A 547 21.84 8.83 -22.51
N GLN A 548 21.58 7.92 -21.56
CA GLN A 548 22.55 6.94 -21.09
C GLN A 548 22.76 5.76 -22.04
N GLY A 549 22.16 5.77 -23.24
CA GLY A 549 22.29 4.70 -24.25
C GLY A 549 21.30 3.55 -24.01
N ASN A 550 20.11 3.83 -23.50
CA ASN A 550 19.04 2.86 -23.32
C ASN A 550 17.92 3.09 -24.35
N THR A 551 17.25 2.03 -24.74
CA THR A 551 15.99 2.12 -25.50
C THR A 551 14.83 2.18 -24.51
N VAL A 552 13.97 3.18 -24.62
CA VAL A 552 12.84 3.39 -23.72
C VAL A 552 11.54 3.32 -24.50
N ILE A 553 10.77 2.25 -24.32
CA ILE A 553 9.44 2.08 -24.92
C ILE A 553 8.39 2.42 -23.84
N VAL A 554 7.50 3.33 -24.15
CA VAL A 554 6.44 3.79 -23.24
C VAL A 554 5.08 3.59 -23.90
N VAL A 555 4.19 2.87 -23.26
CA VAL A 555 2.77 2.86 -23.62
C VAL A 555 2.13 4.07 -22.95
N GLU A 556 1.66 5.04 -23.74
CA GLU A 556 1.17 6.32 -23.20
C GLU A 556 0.01 6.91 -23.98
N HIS A 557 -0.77 7.75 -23.26
CA HIS A 557 -1.91 8.51 -23.78
C HIS A 557 -1.80 10.01 -23.49
N ASP A 558 -0.82 10.41 -22.69
CA ASP A 558 -0.57 11.81 -22.36
C ASP A 558 -0.03 12.57 -23.57
N GLU A 559 -0.63 13.72 -23.87
CA GLU A 559 -0.26 14.53 -25.04
C GLU A 559 1.20 14.98 -24.98
N GLU A 560 1.65 15.41 -23.80
CA GLU A 560 2.99 15.94 -23.59
C GLU A 560 4.04 14.85 -23.76
N ALA A 561 3.77 13.65 -23.21
CA ALA A 561 4.62 12.48 -23.40
C ALA A 561 4.75 12.06 -24.87
N ILE A 562 3.64 12.15 -25.63
CA ILE A 562 3.65 11.85 -27.08
C ILE A 562 4.45 12.90 -27.85
N ARG A 563 4.30 14.20 -27.52
CA ARG A 563 5.01 15.30 -28.19
C ARG A 563 6.52 15.29 -27.93
N GLU A 564 6.93 14.82 -26.76
CA GLU A 564 8.32 14.76 -26.31
C GLU A 564 9.06 13.47 -26.72
N ALA A 565 8.35 12.53 -27.35
CA ALA A 565 8.93 11.29 -27.87
C ALA A 565 9.81 11.52 -29.11
N ASP A 566 10.85 10.71 -29.27
CA ASP A 566 11.66 10.70 -30.49
C ASP A 566 10.92 9.99 -31.65
N TYR A 567 10.12 8.97 -31.29
CA TYR A 567 9.37 8.19 -32.28
C TYR A 567 8.04 7.70 -31.66
N VAL A 568 6.99 7.63 -32.48
CA VAL A 568 5.64 7.24 -32.03
C VAL A 568 5.08 6.17 -32.93
N PHE A 569 4.41 5.17 -32.35
CA PHE A 569 3.55 4.21 -33.03
C PHE A 569 2.11 4.40 -32.59
N ASP A 570 1.19 4.65 -33.49
CA ASP A 570 -0.26 4.70 -33.24
C ASP A 570 -0.90 3.37 -33.63
N ILE A 571 -1.42 2.64 -32.66
CA ILE A 571 -2.03 1.32 -32.84
C ILE A 571 -3.56 1.44 -32.85
N GLY A 572 -4.18 0.93 -33.91
CA GLY A 572 -5.61 1.07 -34.13
C GLY A 572 -6.13 0.17 -35.25
N PRO A 573 -7.10 0.65 -36.04
CA PRO A 573 -7.85 1.93 -35.88
C PRO A 573 -8.94 1.90 -34.79
N GLY A 574 -9.27 0.73 -34.26
CA GLY A 574 -10.30 0.53 -33.23
C GLY A 574 -9.79 -0.26 -32.03
N ALA A 575 -10.71 -0.73 -31.20
CA ALA A 575 -10.45 -1.58 -30.05
C ALA A 575 -10.78 -3.05 -30.33
N GLY A 576 -10.19 -3.99 -29.59
CA GLY A 576 -10.44 -5.43 -29.71
C GLY A 576 -10.20 -5.95 -31.14
N VAL A 577 -11.19 -6.62 -31.72
CA VAL A 577 -11.09 -7.18 -33.09
C VAL A 577 -10.93 -6.12 -34.17
N HIS A 578 -11.27 -4.88 -33.89
CA HIS A 578 -11.12 -3.76 -34.81
C HIS A 578 -9.77 -3.05 -34.70
N GLY A 579 -8.94 -3.46 -33.73
CA GLY A 579 -7.59 -2.96 -33.50
C GLY A 579 -6.51 -3.83 -34.11
N GLY A 580 -5.32 -3.75 -33.52
CA GLY A 580 -4.19 -4.64 -33.80
C GLY A 580 -3.40 -4.31 -35.05
N GLN A 581 -3.51 -3.10 -35.59
CA GLN A 581 -2.75 -2.62 -36.75
C GLN A 581 -1.97 -1.37 -36.39
N VAL A 582 -0.83 -1.15 -37.05
CA VAL A 582 -0.11 0.12 -37.01
C VAL A 582 -0.81 1.07 -37.98
N VAL A 583 -1.49 2.08 -37.47
CA VAL A 583 -2.21 3.10 -38.26
C VAL A 583 -1.25 4.15 -38.78
N SER A 584 -0.35 4.61 -37.90
CA SER A 584 0.64 5.63 -38.20
C SER A 584 1.91 5.40 -37.39
N LYS A 585 3.06 5.82 -37.93
CA LYS A 585 4.37 5.73 -37.28
C LYS A 585 5.28 6.85 -37.75
N GLY A 586 6.11 7.37 -36.86
CA GLY A 586 7.08 8.42 -37.19
C GLY A 586 7.34 9.36 -36.01
N THR A 587 7.84 10.55 -36.30
CA THR A 587 7.97 11.60 -35.31
C THR A 587 6.59 12.13 -34.90
N PRO A 588 6.45 12.78 -33.70
CA PRO A 588 5.18 13.38 -33.28
C PRO A 588 4.53 14.28 -34.33
N ASP A 589 5.33 15.07 -35.07
CA ASP A 589 4.82 15.96 -36.14
C ASP A 589 4.28 15.16 -37.34
N GLN A 590 4.91 14.02 -37.68
CA GLN A 590 4.41 13.13 -38.70
C GLN A 590 3.08 12.49 -38.31
N ILE A 591 2.94 12.06 -37.06
CA ILE A 591 1.67 11.54 -36.52
C ILE A 591 0.60 12.61 -36.56
N ALA A 592 0.89 13.84 -36.13
CA ALA A 592 -0.05 14.97 -36.12
C ALA A 592 -0.52 15.33 -37.55
N SER A 593 0.32 15.08 -38.56
CA SER A 593 0.00 15.36 -39.96
C SER A 593 -0.81 14.23 -40.65
N ASP A 594 -0.93 13.06 -40.00
CA ASP A 594 -1.63 11.90 -40.58
C ASP A 594 -3.12 11.91 -40.20
N ALA A 595 -3.95 12.22 -41.16
CA ALA A 595 -5.41 12.26 -40.97
C ALA A 595 -6.04 10.88 -40.64
N ALA A 596 -5.35 9.76 -40.92
CA ALA A 596 -5.82 8.43 -40.54
C ALA A 596 -5.63 8.14 -39.04
N SER A 597 -4.68 8.80 -38.40
CA SER A 597 -4.40 8.65 -36.98
C SER A 597 -5.39 9.41 -36.14
N MET A 598 -6.12 8.71 -35.27
CA MET A 598 -6.99 9.34 -34.28
C MET A 598 -6.20 10.19 -33.29
N THR A 599 -5.05 9.67 -32.82
CA THR A 599 -4.10 10.40 -32.00
C THR A 599 -3.61 11.65 -32.71
N GLY A 600 -3.25 11.52 -34.00
CA GLY A 600 -2.79 12.63 -34.84
C GLY A 600 -3.82 13.75 -34.96
N GLN A 601 -5.11 13.41 -35.10
CA GLN A 601 -6.19 14.41 -35.17
C GLN A 601 -6.28 15.24 -33.87
N TYR A 602 -6.07 14.63 -32.68
CA TYR A 602 -6.03 15.35 -31.40
C TYR A 602 -4.78 16.20 -31.29
N LEU A 603 -3.61 15.68 -31.65
CA LEU A 603 -2.35 16.43 -31.63
C LEU A 603 -2.36 17.64 -32.57
N ALA A 604 -3.04 17.52 -33.72
CA ALA A 604 -3.22 18.60 -34.70
C ALA A 604 -4.31 19.61 -34.32
N GLY A 605 -5.08 19.34 -33.24
CA GLY A 605 -6.22 20.19 -32.84
C GLY A 605 -7.42 20.15 -33.80
N THR A 606 -7.43 19.24 -34.80
CA THR A 606 -8.58 19.04 -35.69
C THR A 606 -9.73 18.33 -35.00
N ARG A 607 -9.42 17.65 -33.91
CA ARG A 607 -10.35 17.04 -32.95
C ARG A 607 -10.00 17.48 -31.55
N GLU A 608 -10.97 17.88 -30.76
CA GLU A 608 -10.76 18.36 -29.38
C GLU A 608 -11.96 18.01 -28.47
N ILE A 609 -11.73 17.99 -27.18
CA ILE A 609 -12.78 18.00 -26.17
C ILE A 609 -13.15 19.46 -25.93
N ALA A 610 -14.35 19.85 -26.34
CA ALA A 610 -14.77 21.24 -26.32
C ALA A 610 -14.94 21.77 -24.88
N VAL A 611 -14.57 23.02 -24.65
CA VAL A 611 -14.88 23.74 -23.43
C VAL A 611 -16.37 24.10 -23.45
N PRO A 612 -17.16 23.80 -22.40
CA PRO A 612 -18.58 24.18 -22.34
C PRO A 612 -18.75 25.69 -22.42
N THR A 613 -19.65 26.17 -23.28
CA THR A 613 -19.96 27.60 -23.45
C THR A 613 -20.63 28.20 -22.23
N GLU A 614 -21.39 27.40 -21.49
CA GLU A 614 -22.04 27.81 -20.25
C GLU A 614 -21.79 26.76 -19.14
N ARG A 615 -21.48 27.25 -17.92
CA ARG A 615 -21.35 26.40 -16.73
C ARG A 615 -22.69 26.23 -16.05
N ARG A 616 -22.99 25.00 -15.57
CA ARG A 616 -24.21 24.71 -14.82
C ARG A 616 -24.28 25.50 -13.52
N LYS A 617 -25.47 26.12 -13.26
CA LYS A 617 -25.68 26.89 -12.02
C LYS A 617 -25.86 26.02 -10.79
N GLY A 618 -26.16 24.72 -10.98
CA GLY A 618 -26.49 23.78 -9.92
C GLY A 618 -27.85 24.07 -9.29
N ASN A 619 -28.16 23.38 -8.20
CA ASN A 619 -29.45 23.49 -7.49
C ASN A 619 -29.42 24.44 -6.27
N LYS A 620 -28.40 25.27 -6.12
CA LYS A 620 -28.13 26.20 -5.00
C LYS A 620 -27.97 25.56 -3.63
N LYS A 621 -27.91 24.21 -3.57
CA LYS A 621 -27.60 23.43 -2.36
C LYS A 621 -26.15 23.02 -2.38
N LYS A 622 -25.58 22.74 -1.21
CA LYS A 622 -24.19 22.33 -1.09
C LYS A 622 -24.02 21.31 0.04
N VAL A 623 -22.97 20.51 -0.06
CA VAL A 623 -22.40 19.74 1.05
C VAL A 623 -21.15 20.43 1.49
N SER A 624 -21.01 20.71 2.78
CA SER A 624 -19.86 21.41 3.34
C SER A 624 -19.08 20.47 4.26
N VAL A 625 -17.82 20.27 3.97
CA VAL A 625 -16.85 19.61 4.87
C VAL A 625 -16.25 20.71 5.74
N VAL A 626 -16.31 20.58 7.07
CA VAL A 626 -15.87 21.62 8.01
C VAL A 626 -14.67 21.11 8.81
N LYS A 627 -13.56 21.85 8.72
CA LYS A 627 -12.31 21.61 9.47
C LYS A 627 -11.81 20.15 9.37
N ALA A 628 -11.61 19.68 8.17
CA ALA A 628 -10.97 18.38 7.94
C ALA A 628 -9.48 18.43 8.31
N THR A 629 -9.03 17.45 9.09
CA THR A 629 -7.66 17.36 9.63
C THR A 629 -7.01 15.99 9.40
N GLY A 630 -7.59 15.17 8.52
CA GLY A 630 -7.05 13.86 8.17
C GLY A 630 -5.72 13.97 7.43
N ASN A 631 -4.76 13.11 7.75
CA ASN A 631 -3.42 13.06 7.16
C ASN A 631 -2.79 14.47 7.10
N ASN A 632 -2.48 14.96 5.89
CA ASN A 632 -1.87 16.28 5.69
C ASN A 632 -2.85 17.46 5.63
N LEU A 633 -4.16 17.25 5.77
CA LEU A 633 -5.15 18.34 5.71
C LEU A 633 -5.03 19.30 6.90
N LYS A 634 -4.97 20.61 6.62
CA LYS A 634 -4.76 21.69 7.60
C LYS A 634 -6.06 22.43 7.91
N ASN A 635 -6.97 21.81 8.70
CA ASN A 635 -8.26 22.41 9.07
C ASN A 635 -9.10 22.88 7.86
N VAL A 636 -9.15 22.06 6.81
CA VAL A 636 -9.79 22.41 5.55
C VAL A 636 -11.31 22.51 5.71
N THR A 637 -11.86 23.66 5.30
CA THR A 637 -13.29 23.86 5.14
C THR A 637 -13.57 24.16 3.68
N VAL A 638 -14.47 23.38 3.05
CA VAL A 638 -14.74 23.45 1.61
C VAL A 638 -16.18 23.09 1.30
N ASP A 639 -16.73 23.72 0.27
CA ASP A 639 -18.08 23.54 -0.21
C ASP A 639 -18.14 22.72 -1.51
N PHE A 640 -19.00 21.72 -1.55
CA PHE A 640 -19.31 20.96 -2.76
C PHE A 640 -20.71 21.35 -3.25
N PRO A 641 -20.84 22.22 -4.26
CA PRO A 641 -22.13 22.66 -4.79
C PRO A 641 -22.85 21.48 -5.50
N LEU A 642 -24.11 21.23 -5.14
CA LEU A 642 -24.87 20.09 -5.68
C LEU A 642 -25.46 20.37 -7.06
N GLY A 643 -25.64 19.30 -7.87
CA GLY A 643 -26.12 19.37 -9.24
C GLY A 643 -25.07 19.92 -10.20
N LYS A 644 -23.80 19.68 -9.92
CA LYS A 644 -22.65 20.12 -10.73
C LYS A 644 -21.68 18.97 -10.99
N PHE A 645 -20.89 19.16 -12.05
CA PHE A 645 -19.68 18.39 -12.30
C PHE A 645 -18.49 19.09 -11.61
N ILE A 646 -17.92 18.47 -10.59
CA ILE A 646 -16.90 19.05 -9.72
C ILE A 646 -15.59 18.30 -9.93
N CYS A 647 -14.51 18.99 -10.25
CA CYS A 647 -13.16 18.44 -10.26
C CYS A 647 -12.39 18.84 -9.01
N VAL A 648 -11.82 17.85 -8.31
CA VAL A 648 -10.84 18.05 -7.23
C VAL A 648 -9.46 17.85 -7.82
N THR A 649 -8.70 18.94 -7.91
CA THR A 649 -7.40 19.01 -8.58
C THR A 649 -6.27 19.32 -7.60
N GLY A 650 -5.05 19.39 -8.10
CA GLY A 650 -3.85 19.77 -7.35
C GLY A 650 -2.73 18.75 -7.48
N VAL A 651 -1.56 19.11 -6.97
CA VAL A 651 -0.35 18.31 -7.06
C VAL A 651 -0.48 16.93 -6.41
N SER A 652 0.39 16.00 -6.81
CA SER A 652 0.43 14.65 -6.21
C SER A 652 0.75 14.76 -4.71
N GLY A 653 0.06 13.98 -3.86
CA GLY A 653 0.21 14.09 -2.40
C GLY A 653 -0.42 15.31 -1.74
N GLY A 654 -1.12 16.20 -2.47
CA GLY A 654 -1.73 17.43 -1.93
C GLY A 654 -2.87 17.23 -0.92
N GLY A 655 -3.46 16.01 -0.84
CA GLY A 655 -4.56 15.70 0.10
C GLY A 655 -5.92 15.48 -0.57
N LYS A 656 -5.99 15.40 -1.91
CA LYS A 656 -7.24 15.21 -2.70
C LYS A 656 -8.05 14.00 -2.23
N SER A 657 -7.46 12.82 -2.20
CA SER A 657 -8.13 11.58 -1.80
C SER A 657 -8.48 11.59 -0.30
N THR A 658 -7.67 12.22 0.54
CA THR A 658 -7.96 12.39 1.96
C THR A 658 -9.23 13.22 2.17
N LEU A 659 -9.39 14.34 1.45
CA LEU A 659 -10.58 15.17 1.53
C LEU A 659 -11.80 14.46 0.96
N THR A 660 -11.68 13.91 -0.25
CA THR A 660 -12.82 13.44 -1.04
C THR A 660 -13.26 12.03 -0.63
N ILE A 661 -12.29 11.09 -0.49
CA ILE A 661 -12.59 9.69 -0.20
C ILE A 661 -12.60 9.44 1.31
N GLU A 662 -11.50 9.76 2.00
CA GLU A 662 -11.36 9.41 3.41
C GLU A 662 -12.29 10.24 4.30
N THR A 663 -12.52 11.51 3.98
CA THR A 663 -13.38 12.40 4.77
C THR A 663 -14.82 12.43 4.25
N LEU A 664 -15.05 12.94 3.01
CA LEU A 664 -16.39 13.17 2.48
C LEU A 664 -17.13 11.85 2.21
N PHE A 665 -16.53 10.96 1.39
CA PHE A 665 -17.20 9.71 0.99
C PHE A 665 -17.47 8.81 2.19
N LYS A 666 -16.46 8.52 3.03
CA LYS A 666 -16.65 7.61 4.16
C LYS A 666 -17.69 8.11 5.16
N THR A 667 -17.69 9.42 5.47
CA THR A 667 -18.71 10.01 6.34
C THR A 667 -20.11 9.95 5.71
N ALA A 668 -20.24 10.33 4.43
CA ALA A 668 -21.51 10.29 3.73
C ALA A 668 -22.03 8.85 3.59
N SER A 669 -21.16 7.89 3.27
CA SER A 669 -21.49 6.47 3.16
C SER A 669 -21.95 5.88 4.50
N MET A 670 -21.34 6.28 5.59
CA MET A 670 -21.75 5.87 6.94
C MET A 670 -23.16 6.41 7.27
N ARG A 671 -23.43 7.70 6.97
CA ARG A 671 -24.72 8.34 7.30
C ARG A 671 -25.85 7.96 6.35
N LEU A 672 -25.59 7.88 5.04
CA LEU A 672 -26.62 7.66 4.00
C LEU A 672 -26.79 6.18 3.65
N ASN A 673 -25.69 5.43 3.56
CA ASN A 673 -25.71 4.05 3.11
C ASN A 673 -25.62 3.04 4.27
N GLY A 674 -25.41 3.50 5.52
CA GLY A 674 -25.20 2.64 6.69
C GLY A 674 -23.89 1.81 6.62
N ALA A 675 -22.89 2.30 5.88
CA ALA A 675 -21.61 1.64 5.75
C ALA A 675 -20.82 1.69 7.07
N ARG A 676 -20.01 0.65 7.29
CA ARG A 676 -19.14 0.55 8.47
C ARG A 676 -17.71 0.87 8.05
N GLN A 677 -17.37 2.14 8.09
CA GLN A 677 -16.04 2.64 7.72
C GLN A 677 -15.66 3.74 8.71
N THR A 678 -14.37 3.83 9.05
CA THR A 678 -13.88 4.94 9.88
C THR A 678 -13.47 6.09 8.95
N PRO A 679 -14.18 7.24 8.99
CA PRO A 679 -13.81 8.40 8.21
C PRO A 679 -12.58 9.09 8.81
N ALA A 680 -11.85 9.85 7.99
CA ALA A 680 -10.83 10.75 8.47
C ALA A 680 -11.47 11.88 9.32
N PRO A 681 -10.75 12.41 10.33
CA PRO A 681 -11.29 13.37 11.26
C PRO A 681 -11.67 14.69 10.58
N CYS A 682 -12.88 15.19 10.92
CA CYS A 682 -13.38 16.52 10.61
C CYS A 682 -14.34 16.96 11.71
N GLU A 683 -14.60 18.26 11.85
CA GLU A 683 -15.55 18.75 12.84
C GLU A 683 -16.97 18.28 12.51
N THR A 684 -17.43 18.48 11.28
CA THR A 684 -18.74 18.02 10.81
C THR A 684 -18.83 18.06 9.28
N ILE A 685 -19.81 17.32 8.74
CA ILE A 685 -20.26 17.48 7.35
C ILE A 685 -21.72 17.88 7.34
N LYS A 686 -22.01 19.03 6.73
CA LYS A 686 -23.36 19.64 6.61
C LYS A 686 -23.92 19.42 5.21
N GLY A 687 -25.23 19.38 5.08
CA GLY A 687 -25.94 19.32 3.78
C GLY A 687 -26.14 17.89 3.25
N LEU A 688 -25.79 16.85 3.99
CA LEU A 688 -26.01 15.44 3.58
C LEU A 688 -27.50 15.09 3.45
N GLU A 689 -28.39 15.82 4.12
CA GLU A 689 -29.84 15.69 4.02
C GLU A 689 -30.40 15.99 2.62
N HIS A 690 -29.62 16.64 1.77
CA HIS A 690 -29.99 16.91 0.37
C HIS A 690 -29.71 15.75 -0.56
N LEU A 691 -29.02 14.72 -0.08
CA LEU A 691 -28.63 13.53 -0.82
C LEU A 691 -29.40 12.32 -0.29
N ASP A 692 -29.65 11.35 -1.16
CA ASP A 692 -30.26 10.07 -0.80
C ASP A 692 -29.26 8.92 -0.74
N LYS A 693 -28.15 9.02 -1.43
CA LYS A 693 -27.04 8.04 -1.40
C LYS A 693 -25.74 8.64 -1.91
N VAL A 694 -24.63 8.01 -1.56
CA VAL A 694 -23.29 8.28 -2.11
C VAL A 694 -22.74 6.99 -2.73
N ILE A 695 -22.06 7.12 -3.87
CA ILE A 695 -21.49 6.00 -4.62
C ILE A 695 -20.05 6.34 -4.95
N ASP A 696 -19.13 5.46 -4.54
CA ASP A 696 -17.72 5.49 -4.91
C ASP A 696 -17.48 4.56 -6.10
N ILE A 697 -16.84 5.09 -7.13
CA ILE A 697 -16.48 4.38 -8.36
C ILE A 697 -14.95 4.40 -8.44
N ASP A 698 -14.34 3.45 -7.75
CA ASP A 698 -12.89 3.29 -7.64
C ASP A 698 -12.32 2.30 -8.69
N GLN A 699 -11.00 2.25 -8.80
CA GLN A 699 -10.26 1.37 -9.73
C GLN A 699 -10.08 -0.06 -9.20
N ARG A 700 -10.57 -0.40 -8.01
CA ARG A 700 -10.45 -1.76 -7.45
C ARG A 700 -11.16 -2.78 -8.32
N PRO A 701 -10.66 -4.01 -8.43
CA PRO A 701 -11.31 -5.05 -9.22
C PRO A 701 -12.77 -5.25 -8.84
N ILE A 702 -13.64 -5.58 -9.82
CA ILE A 702 -15.06 -5.86 -9.61
C ILE A 702 -15.33 -7.19 -8.87
N GLY A 703 -14.29 -7.95 -8.60
CA GLY A 703 -14.31 -9.19 -7.82
C GLY A 703 -12.91 -9.79 -7.67
N ARG A 704 -12.73 -10.64 -6.66
CA ARG A 704 -11.43 -11.26 -6.31
C ARG A 704 -11.23 -12.66 -6.89
N THR A 705 -12.23 -13.19 -7.58
CA THR A 705 -12.20 -14.57 -8.09
C THR A 705 -12.44 -14.60 -9.61
N PRO A 706 -11.94 -15.63 -10.31
CA PRO A 706 -12.20 -15.82 -11.76
C PRO A 706 -13.71 -15.93 -12.13
N ARG A 707 -14.59 -16.17 -11.16
CA ARG A 707 -16.05 -16.22 -11.35
C ARG A 707 -16.67 -14.84 -11.52
N SER A 708 -16.05 -13.80 -10.97
CA SER A 708 -16.51 -12.43 -11.14
C SER A 708 -16.21 -11.97 -12.56
N ASN A 709 -17.19 -11.37 -13.22
CA ASN A 709 -17.08 -10.86 -14.59
C ASN A 709 -18.06 -9.70 -14.83
N PRO A 710 -17.97 -8.95 -15.94
CA PRO A 710 -18.87 -7.85 -16.26
C PRO A 710 -20.35 -8.23 -16.20
N ALA A 711 -20.74 -9.41 -16.75
CA ALA A 711 -22.13 -9.86 -16.74
C ALA A 711 -22.68 -10.07 -15.33
N THR A 712 -21.90 -10.67 -14.43
CA THR A 712 -22.33 -10.90 -13.04
C THR A 712 -22.40 -9.60 -12.26
N TYR A 713 -21.43 -8.70 -12.45
CA TYR A 713 -21.36 -7.44 -11.72
C TYR A 713 -22.47 -6.46 -12.11
N THR A 714 -22.75 -6.31 -13.40
CA THR A 714 -23.82 -5.43 -13.90
C THR A 714 -25.23 -6.02 -13.70
N GLY A 715 -25.30 -7.29 -13.33
CA GLY A 715 -26.54 -8.03 -13.19
C GLY A 715 -27.13 -8.50 -14.53
N ALA A 716 -26.39 -8.46 -15.63
CA ALA A 716 -26.80 -8.98 -16.94
C ALA A 716 -26.89 -10.52 -16.97
N PHE A 717 -26.12 -11.19 -16.11
CA PHE A 717 -26.04 -12.64 -16.09
C PHE A 717 -27.36 -13.30 -15.64
N THR A 718 -28.14 -12.66 -14.77
CA THR A 718 -29.45 -13.20 -14.33
C THR A 718 -30.45 -13.29 -15.50
N PRO A 719 -30.77 -12.22 -16.23
CA PRO A 719 -31.66 -12.33 -17.39
C PRO A 719 -31.11 -13.22 -18.52
N ILE A 720 -29.78 -13.34 -18.68
CA ILE A 720 -29.19 -14.31 -19.63
C ILE A 720 -29.55 -15.75 -19.22
N ARG A 721 -29.38 -16.12 -17.94
CA ARG A 721 -29.71 -17.45 -17.44
C ARG A 721 -31.22 -17.74 -17.56
N ASP A 722 -32.06 -16.76 -17.23
CA ASP A 722 -33.52 -16.88 -17.33
C ASP A 722 -33.93 -17.08 -18.78
N TRP A 723 -33.28 -16.39 -19.72
CA TRP A 723 -33.52 -16.54 -21.16
C TRP A 723 -33.18 -17.96 -21.63
N PHE A 724 -32.04 -18.50 -21.29
CA PHE A 724 -31.64 -19.86 -21.66
C PHE A 724 -32.53 -20.91 -21.01
N ALA A 725 -32.94 -20.74 -19.75
CA ALA A 725 -33.90 -21.63 -19.09
C ALA A 725 -35.32 -21.56 -19.70
N GLY A 726 -35.63 -20.42 -20.34
CA GLY A 726 -36.89 -20.20 -21.05
C GLY A 726 -36.99 -20.90 -22.43
N LEU A 727 -35.87 -21.35 -23.00
CA LEU A 727 -35.84 -21.99 -24.32
C LEU A 727 -36.61 -23.32 -24.32
N PRO A 728 -37.27 -23.68 -25.43
CA PRO A 728 -38.07 -24.92 -25.52
C PRO A 728 -37.30 -26.18 -25.14
N GLU A 729 -36.06 -26.30 -25.60
CA GLU A 729 -35.22 -27.46 -25.30
C GLU A 729 -34.82 -27.53 -23.82
N ALA A 730 -34.52 -26.40 -23.18
CA ALA A 730 -34.23 -26.35 -21.75
C ALA A 730 -35.42 -26.72 -20.90
N LYS A 731 -36.65 -26.25 -21.30
CA LYS A 731 -37.90 -26.62 -20.64
C LYS A 731 -38.20 -28.10 -20.79
N ALA A 732 -38.00 -28.67 -21.99
CA ALA A 732 -38.21 -30.09 -22.26
C ALA A 732 -37.33 -31.01 -21.38
N ARG A 733 -36.11 -30.54 -21.08
CA ARG A 733 -35.16 -31.23 -20.18
C ARG A 733 -35.35 -30.88 -18.70
N GLY A 734 -36.32 -30.02 -18.35
CA GLY A 734 -36.59 -29.59 -16.98
C GLY A 734 -35.49 -28.68 -16.37
N TYR A 735 -34.69 -28.00 -17.20
CA TYR A 735 -33.60 -27.16 -16.76
C TYR A 735 -34.10 -25.82 -16.22
N LYS A 736 -33.76 -25.53 -14.98
CA LYS A 736 -34.09 -24.30 -14.28
C LYS A 736 -32.90 -23.28 -14.43
N PRO A 737 -33.08 -21.97 -14.14
CA PRO A 737 -32.03 -20.97 -14.26
C PRO A 737 -30.75 -21.31 -13.50
N GLY A 738 -30.83 -22.11 -12.40
CA GLY A 738 -29.67 -22.59 -11.65
C GLY A 738 -28.75 -23.49 -12.47
N ARG A 739 -29.30 -24.23 -13.47
CA ARG A 739 -28.49 -25.06 -14.40
C ARG A 739 -27.49 -24.23 -15.21
N PHE A 740 -27.86 -23.02 -15.55
CA PHE A 740 -27.09 -22.09 -16.34
C PHE A 740 -26.18 -21.18 -15.47
N SER A 741 -25.99 -21.51 -14.17
CA SER A 741 -25.10 -20.82 -13.28
C SER A 741 -23.80 -21.62 -13.10
N PHE A 742 -22.66 -21.00 -13.40
CA PHE A 742 -21.34 -21.60 -13.12
C PHE A 742 -20.98 -21.59 -11.62
N ASN A 743 -21.78 -20.94 -10.76
CA ASN A 743 -21.59 -20.91 -9.31
C ASN A 743 -22.31 -22.07 -8.57
N VAL A 744 -23.23 -22.74 -9.24
CA VAL A 744 -24.11 -23.74 -8.63
C VAL A 744 -23.85 -25.13 -9.22
N LYS A 745 -23.80 -26.15 -8.38
CA LYS A 745 -23.69 -27.55 -8.84
C LYS A 745 -24.83 -27.94 -9.79
N GLY A 746 -24.53 -28.82 -10.74
CA GLY A 746 -25.53 -29.41 -11.68
C GLY A 746 -25.30 -29.00 -13.14
N GLY A 747 -24.92 -27.76 -13.44
CA GLY A 747 -24.63 -27.29 -14.81
C GLY A 747 -23.23 -26.87 -15.07
N ARG A 748 -22.45 -26.61 -14.01
CA ARG A 748 -21.05 -26.21 -14.11
C ARG A 748 -20.11 -27.39 -14.37
N CYS A 749 -18.93 -27.10 -14.87
CA CYS A 749 -17.83 -28.06 -14.88
C CYS A 749 -17.36 -28.30 -13.45
N GLU A 750 -17.39 -29.56 -12.98
CA GLU A 750 -17.00 -29.85 -11.60
C GLU A 750 -15.48 -29.95 -11.43
N ALA A 751 -14.70 -30.16 -12.50
CA ALA A 751 -13.23 -30.17 -12.44
C ALA A 751 -12.67 -28.80 -12.04
N CYS A 752 -13.14 -27.71 -12.67
CA CYS A 752 -12.76 -26.34 -12.31
C CYS A 752 -13.82 -25.64 -11.42
N GLN A 753 -14.87 -26.33 -11.02
CA GLN A 753 -15.99 -25.81 -10.23
C GLN A 753 -16.64 -24.54 -10.83
N GLY A 754 -16.55 -24.37 -12.16
CA GLY A 754 -17.10 -23.22 -12.90
C GLY A 754 -16.16 -22.04 -13.07
N ASP A 755 -14.91 -22.12 -12.64
CA ASP A 755 -13.90 -21.07 -12.81
C ASP A 755 -13.42 -20.96 -14.27
N GLY A 756 -13.46 -22.07 -15.02
CA GLY A 756 -12.89 -22.17 -16.39
C GLY A 756 -11.38 -22.37 -16.37
N VAL A 757 -10.74 -22.07 -15.25
CA VAL A 757 -9.29 -22.23 -15.01
C VAL A 757 -9.05 -23.01 -13.74
N ILE A 758 -7.87 -23.61 -13.60
CA ILE A 758 -7.39 -24.27 -12.38
C ILE A 758 -6.29 -23.41 -11.81
N LYS A 759 -6.44 -23.02 -10.55
CA LYS A 759 -5.43 -22.27 -9.81
C LYS A 759 -4.36 -23.25 -9.31
N ILE A 760 -3.11 -22.98 -9.66
CA ILE A 760 -1.94 -23.68 -9.12
C ILE A 760 -1.27 -22.73 -8.13
N GLU A 761 -1.35 -23.07 -6.83
CA GLU A 761 -0.74 -22.27 -5.78
C GLU A 761 0.78 -22.50 -5.74
N MET A 762 1.52 -21.41 -5.91
CA MET A 762 2.98 -21.40 -5.90
C MET A 762 3.45 -20.69 -4.61
N HIS A 763 3.91 -21.44 -3.61
CA HIS A 763 4.23 -20.93 -2.27
C HIS A 763 5.19 -19.73 -2.23
N PHE A 764 6.07 -19.55 -3.21
CA PHE A 764 7.08 -18.49 -3.29
C PHE A 764 6.99 -17.63 -4.55
N LEU A 765 6.06 -17.94 -5.45
CA LEU A 765 5.83 -17.24 -6.72
C LEU A 765 4.36 -16.83 -6.84
N PRO A 766 4.00 -15.91 -7.73
CA PRO A 766 2.59 -15.62 -8.02
C PRO A 766 1.85 -16.89 -8.45
N ASP A 767 0.60 -17.02 -8.01
CA ASP A 767 -0.27 -18.14 -8.41
C ASP A 767 -0.46 -18.18 -9.93
N VAL A 768 -0.36 -19.38 -10.51
CA VAL A 768 -0.57 -19.60 -11.94
C VAL A 768 -1.98 -20.11 -12.20
N TYR A 769 -2.65 -19.58 -13.21
CA TYR A 769 -3.98 -20.00 -13.64
C TYR A 769 -3.88 -20.70 -14.99
N VAL A 770 -4.19 -21.99 -15.03
CA VAL A 770 -4.15 -22.81 -16.25
C VAL A 770 -5.57 -23.10 -16.71
N THR A 771 -5.83 -23.03 -18.01
CA THR A 771 -7.14 -23.35 -18.59
C THR A 771 -7.55 -24.79 -18.23
N CYS A 772 -8.78 -24.98 -17.77
CA CYS A 772 -9.29 -26.30 -17.39
C CYS A 772 -9.38 -27.22 -18.62
N GLU A 773 -8.66 -28.32 -18.59
CA GLU A 773 -8.61 -29.30 -19.70
C GLU A 773 -9.96 -29.94 -19.97
N THR A 774 -10.79 -30.16 -18.93
CA THR A 774 -12.10 -30.81 -19.04
C THR A 774 -13.10 -29.98 -19.80
N CYS A 775 -13.22 -28.68 -19.48
CA CYS A 775 -14.19 -27.78 -20.12
C CYS A 775 -13.55 -26.81 -21.13
N LYS A 776 -12.23 -26.82 -21.27
CA LYS A 776 -11.46 -25.95 -22.16
C LYS A 776 -11.83 -24.46 -22.01
N GLY A 777 -12.02 -24.03 -20.75
CA GLY A 777 -12.41 -22.67 -20.41
C GLY A 777 -13.92 -22.39 -20.45
N ALA A 778 -14.75 -23.30 -20.97
CA ALA A 778 -16.19 -23.08 -21.14
C ALA A 778 -17.02 -23.00 -19.83
N ARG A 779 -16.43 -23.33 -18.68
CA ARG A 779 -17.05 -23.27 -17.33
C ARG A 779 -18.21 -24.23 -17.03
N TYR A 780 -18.84 -24.82 -18.03
CA TYR A 780 -20.04 -25.67 -17.94
C TYR A 780 -19.75 -27.11 -18.35
N ASN A 781 -20.63 -28.01 -17.93
CA ASN A 781 -20.64 -29.37 -18.41
C ASN A 781 -21.25 -29.45 -19.83
N ARG A 782 -21.01 -30.59 -20.48
CA ARG A 782 -21.40 -30.80 -21.90
C ARG A 782 -22.89 -30.65 -22.12
N GLU A 783 -23.72 -31.20 -21.22
CA GLU A 783 -25.20 -31.22 -21.37
C GLU A 783 -25.76 -29.78 -21.29
N THR A 784 -25.17 -28.90 -20.48
CA THR A 784 -25.62 -27.51 -20.42
C THR A 784 -25.25 -26.76 -21.70
N LEU A 785 -24.07 -27.07 -22.30
CA LEU A 785 -23.60 -26.44 -23.55
C LEU A 785 -24.38 -26.88 -24.79
N GLU A 786 -25.15 -27.94 -24.72
CA GLU A 786 -26.05 -28.38 -25.82
C GLU A 786 -27.22 -27.43 -26.02
N ILE A 787 -27.65 -26.71 -24.97
CA ILE A 787 -28.75 -25.74 -25.08
C ILE A 787 -28.24 -24.49 -25.80
N LYS A 788 -28.79 -24.19 -26.95
CA LYS A 788 -28.35 -23.11 -27.85
C LYS A 788 -29.51 -22.13 -28.17
N PHE A 789 -29.13 -20.86 -28.21
CA PHE A 789 -29.99 -19.78 -28.74
C PHE A 789 -29.28 -19.18 -29.97
N LYS A 790 -29.94 -19.11 -31.09
CA LYS A 790 -29.33 -18.69 -32.38
C LYS A 790 -27.99 -19.39 -32.68
N GLY A 791 -27.87 -20.68 -32.35
CA GLY A 791 -26.67 -21.49 -32.55
C GLY A 791 -25.56 -21.32 -31.52
N LYS A 792 -25.73 -20.45 -30.52
CA LYS A 792 -24.73 -20.14 -29.48
C LYS A 792 -25.16 -20.70 -28.11
N SER A 793 -24.24 -21.34 -27.40
CA SER A 793 -24.41 -21.79 -26.02
C SER A 793 -24.25 -20.64 -25.04
N ILE A 794 -24.55 -20.85 -23.75
CA ILE A 794 -24.31 -19.84 -22.74
C ILE A 794 -22.80 -19.51 -22.56
N ALA A 795 -21.91 -20.47 -22.79
CA ALA A 795 -20.46 -20.23 -22.79
C ALA A 795 -20.04 -19.35 -23.97
N ASP A 796 -20.59 -19.60 -25.18
CA ASP A 796 -20.32 -18.75 -26.34
C ASP A 796 -20.79 -17.31 -26.11
N VAL A 797 -21.92 -17.13 -25.40
CA VAL A 797 -22.43 -15.79 -25.03
C VAL A 797 -21.49 -15.09 -24.04
N LEU A 798 -20.93 -15.80 -23.07
CA LEU A 798 -19.94 -15.22 -22.15
C LEU A 798 -18.63 -14.86 -22.86
N ASP A 799 -18.30 -15.56 -23.95
CA ASP A 799 -17.10 -15.28 -24.77
C ASP A 799 -17.31 -14.19 -25.85
N MET A 800 -18.55 -13.77 -26.08
CA MET A 800 -18.86 -12.64 -26.97
C MET A 800 -18.31 -11.34 -26.40
N THR A 801 -17.91 -10.43 -27.30
CA THR A 801 -17.71 -9.03 -26.94
C THR A 801 -19.04 -8.39 -26.49
N VAL A 802 -18.96 -7.29 -25.78
CA VAL A 802 -20.19 -6.54 -25.40
C VAL A 802 -20.93 -6.05 -26.64
N GLU A 803 -20.21 -5.61 -27.69
CA GLU A 803 -20.79 -5.21 -29.00
C GLU A 803 -21.53 -6.36 -29.66
N ASP A 804 -20.93 -7.53 -29.77
CA ASP A 804 -21.56 -8.72 -30.36
C ASP A 804 -22.81 -9.13 -29.56
N ALA A 805 -22.70 -9.10 -28.23
CA ALA A 805 -23.81 -9.44 -27.33
C ALA A 805 -24.97 -8.43 -27.43
N GLN A 806 -24.68 -7.15 -27.65
CA GLN A 806 -25.66 -6.09 -27.89
C GLN A 806 -26.53 -6.39 -29.12
N GLU A 807 -25.88 -6.72 -30.24
CA GLU A 807 -26.61 -7.07 -31.48
C GLU A 807 -27.29 -8.44 -31.34
N PHE A 808 -26.65 -9.43 -30.71
CA PHE A 808 -27.19 -10.76 -30.50
C PHE A 808 -28.51 -10.74 -29.70
N PHE A 809 -28.56 -9.91 -28.63
CA PHE A 809 -29.72 -9.76 -27.76
C PHE A 809 -30.59 -8.53 -28.08
N LYS A 810 -30.51 -7.95 -29.25
CA LYS A 810 -31.23 -6.73 -29.64
C LYS A 810 -32.76 -6.81 -29.37
N ALA A 811 -33.35 -7.99 -29.51
CA ALA A 811 -34.74 -8.23 -29.24
C ALA A 811 -35.09 -8.55 -27.76
N VAL A 812 -34.09 -8.55 -26.85
CA VAL A 812 -34.26 -8.89 -25.44
C VAL A 812 -33.87 -7.68 -24.57
N PRO A 813 -34.82 -6.75 -24.27
CA PRO A 813 -34.50 -5.48 -23.61
C PRO A 813 -33.75 -5.62 -22.28
N SER A 814 -34.11 -6.61 -21.48
CA SER A 814 -33.48 -6.84 -20.15
C SER A 814 -31.98 -7.17 -20.19
N ILE A 815 -31.51 -7.69 -21.33
CA ILE A 815 -30.10 -7.98 -21.58
C ILE A 815 -29.45 -6.82 -22.37
N ARG A 816 -30.11 -6.41 -23.48
CA ARG A 816 -29.67 -5.34 -24.36
C ARG A 816 -29.32 -4.07 -23.58
N ASP A 817 -30.23 -3.58 -22.73
CA ASP A 817 -30.04 -2.33 -21.97
C ASP A 817 -28.78 -2.37 -21.05
N LYS A 818 -28.40 -3.57 -20.59
CA LYS A 818 -27.15 -3.78 -19.82
C LYS A 818 -25.92 -3.76 -20.74
N MET A 819 -26.01 -4.32 -21.93
CA MET A 819 -24.93 -4.27 -22.93
C MET A 819 -24.76 -2.85 -23.46
N ASP A 820 -25.88 -2.15 -23.72
CA ASP A 820 -25.85 -0.74 -24.11
C ASP A 820 -25.12 0.14 -23.07
N ALA A 821 -25.39 -0.08 -21.79
CA ALA A 821 -24.70 0.67 -20.72
C ALA A 821 -23.20 0.39 -20.68
N LEU A 822 -22.75 -0.85 -20.93
CA LEU A 822 -21.33 -1.19 -21.05
C LEU A 822 -20.69 -0.58 -22.30
N ALA A 823 -21.35 -0.63 -23.43
CA ALA A 823 -20.86 -0.05 -24.69
C ALA A 823 -20.71 1.48 -24.59
N ARG A 824 -21.66 2.15 -23.96
CA ARG A 824 -21.65 3.63 -23.77
C ARG A 824 -20.46 4.13 -22.96
N VAL A 825 -19.96 3.35 -22.01
CA VAL A 825 -18.73 3.68 -21.24
C VAL A 825 -17.45 3.29 -21.98
N GLY A 826 -17.52 2.93 -23.28
CA GLY A 826 -16.38 2.58 -24.09
C GLY A 826 -15.85 1.15 -23.87
N LEU A 827 -16.68 0.24 -23.35
CA LEU A 827 -16.30 -1.16 -23.08
C LEU A 827 -16.92 -2.15 -24.08
N GLY A 828 -17.18 -1.71 -25.32
CA GLY A 828 -17.72 -2.56 -26.39
C GLY A 828 -16.84 -3.77 -26.72
N TYR A 829 -15.54 -3.61 -26.60
CA TYR A 829 -14.52 -4.60 -26.97
C TYR A 829 -14.27 -5.70 -25.93
N ILE A 830 -14.61 -5.50 -24.65
CA ILE A 830 -14.39 -6.53 -23.61
C ILE A 830 -15.39 -7.69 -23.76
N LYS A 831 -14.96 -8.90 -23.33
CA LYS A 831 -15.86 -10.05 -23.33
C LYS A 831 -16.86 -9.94 -22.16
N VAL A 832 -18.11 -10.33 -22.40
CA VAL A 832 -19.20 -10.32 -21.41
C VAL A 832 -18.86 -11.15 -20.17
N GLY A 833 -18.15 -12.26 -20.34
CA GLY A 833 -17.70 -13.17 -19.29
C GLY A 833 -16.22 -13.01 -18.92
N GLN A 834 -15.54 -11.92 -19.31
CA GLN A 834 -14.14 -11.67 -19.00
C GLN A 834 -13.91 -11.70 -17.49
N GLN A 835 -12.86 -12.39 -17.06
CA GLN A 835 -12.56 -12.51 -15.63
C GLN A 835 -12.21 -11.15 -15.03
N ALA A 836 -12.71 -10.88 -13.83
CA ALA A 836 -12.45 -9.62 -13.12
C ALA A 836 -10.95 -9.36 -12.87
N THR A 837 -10.16 -10.42 -12.75
CA THR A 837 -8.72 -10.37 -12.51
C THR A 837 -7.90 -9.97 -13.74
N THR A 838 -8.49 -10.04 -14.94
CA THR A 838 -7.84 -9.67 -16.21
C THR A 838 -8.24 -8.27 -16.69
N LEU A 839 -9.17 -7.61 -16.00
CA LEU A 839 -9.55 -6.23 -16.29
C LEU A 839 -8.52 -5.25 -15.74
N SER A 840 -8.19 -4.23 -16.50
CA SER A 840 -7.43 -3.09 -16.00
C SER A 840 -8.24 -2.30 -14.94
N GLY A 841 -7.56 -1.48 -14.13
CA GLY A 841 -8.24 -0.63 -13.14
C GLY A 841 -9.28 0.29 -13.76
N GLY A 842 -8.97 0.91 -14.90
CA GLY A 842 -9.90 1.78 -15.64
C GLY A 842 -11.10 1.00 -16.24
N GLU A 843 -10.89 -0.21 -16.76
CA GLU A 843 -11.97 -1.07 -17.23
C GLU A 843 -12.90 -1.47 -16.09
N ALA A 844 -12.34 -1.90 -14.94
CA ALA A 844 -13.12 -2.24 -13.74
C ALA A 844 -13.96 -1.06 -13.26
N GLN A 845 -13.41 0.14 -13.27
CA GLN A 845 -14.11 1.37 -12.91
C GLN A 845 -15.26 1.68 -13.87
N ARG A 846 -15.04 1.57 -15.18
CA ARG A 846 -16.08 1.76 -16.20
C ARG A 846 -17.20 0.71 -16.12
N VAL A 847 -16.89 -0.56 -15.78
CA VAL A 847 -17.89 -1.58 -15.48
C VAL A 847 -18.75 -1.16 -14.27
N LYS A 848 -18.16 -0.59 -13.23
CA LYS A 848 -18.91 -0.06 -12.07
C LYS A 848 -19.82 1.09 -12.49
N LEU A 849 -19.33 2.02 -13.29
CA LEU A 849 -20.11 3.14 -13.83
C LEU A 849 -21.29 2.65 -14.68
N SER A 850 -21.09 1.69 -15.57
CA SER A 850 -22.16 1.14 -16.43
C SER A 850 -23.32 0.54 -15.63
N LYS A 851 -23.01 -0.07 -14.47
CA LYS A 851 -24.05 -0.60 -13.56
C LYS A 851 -24.91 0.54 -12.99
N GLU A 852 -24.33 1.67 -12.66
CA GLU A 852 -25.08 2.81 -12.12
C GLU A 852 -25.93 3.48 -13.21
N LEU A 853 -25.41 3.60 -14.44
CA LEU A 853 -26.18 4.08 -15.61
C LEU A 853 -27.41 3.22 -15.91
N SER A 854 -27.34 1.93 -15.65
CA SER A 854 -28.47 1.01 -15.89
C SER A 854 -29.57 1.10 -14.84
N LYS A 855 -29.40 1.92 -13.79
CA LYS A 855 -30.39 2.13 -12.73
C LYS A 855 -31.18 3.42 -12.96
N ARG A 856 -32.43 3.45 -12.47
CA ARG A 856 -33.22 4.68 -12.48
C ARG A 856 -32.59 5.73 -11.56
N SER A 857 -32.28 6.90 -12.10
CA SER A 857 -31.74 8.02 -11.34
C SER A 857 -32.79 8.66 -10.45
N THR A 858 -32.40 9.06 -9.24
CA THR A 858 -33.22 9.85 -8.31
C THR A 858 -32.95 11.35 -8.42
N GLY A 859 -31.85 11.73 -9.10
CA GLY A 859 -31.39 13.12 -9.22
C GLY A 859 -30.79 13.70 -7.92
N ARG A 860 -30.53 12.87 -6.90
CA ARG A 860 -29.95 13.27 -5.61
C ARG A 860 -28.84 12.35 -5.15
N THR A 861 -28.15 11.73 -6.09
CA THR A 861 -27.01 10.86 -5.80
C THR A 861 -25.71 11.66 -5.92
N LEU A 862 -24.79 11.45 -4.96
CA LEU A 862 -23.42 11.92 -5.05
C LEU A 862 -22.55 10.77 -5.58
N TYR A 863 -21.99 10.97 -6.76
CA TYR A 863 -20.99 10.07 -7.34
C TYR A 863 -19.59 10.62 -7.07
N ILE A 864 -18.70 9.78 -6.60
CA ILE A 864 -17.28 10.12 -6.41
C ILE A 864 -16.45 9.16 -7.25
N LEU A 865 -15.59 9.71 -8.11
CA LEU A 865 -14.71 8.98 -9.00
C LEU A 865 -13.26 9.38 -8.73
N ASP A 866 -12.38 8.38 -8.65
CA ASP A 866 -10.96 8.58 -8.45
C ASP A 866 -10.22 8.30 -9.76
N GLU A 867 -9.66 9.35 -10.37
CA GLU A 867 -8.90 9.34 -11.62
C GLU A 867 -9.54 8.48 -12.73
N PRO A 868 -10.78 8.76 -13.15
CA PRO A 868 -11.53 7.90 -14.08
C PRO A 868 -10.97 7.88 -15.51
N THR A 869 -10.06 8.79 -15.86
CA THR A 869 -9.44 8.84 -17.20
C THR A 869 -8.13 8.08 -17.29
N THR A 870 -7.73 7.41 -16.21
CA THR A 870 -6.53 6.57 -16.17
C THR A 870 -6.53 5.54 -17.30
N GLY A 871 -5.48 5.50 -18.11
CA GLY A 871 -5.31 4.56 -19.22
C GLY A 871 -6.27 4.78 -20.39
N LEU A 872 -6.85 5.97 -20.53
CA LEU A 872 -7.77 6.30 -21.60
C LEU A 872 -7.11 7.18 -22.66
N HIS A 873 -7.31 6.80 -23.91
CA HIS A 873 -7.05 7.67 -25.05
C HIS A 873 -8.03 8.86 -25.08
N PHE A 874 -7.66 9.98 -25.69
CA PHE A 874 -8.47 11.21 -25.80
C PHE A 874 -9.93 10.93 -26.23
N GLU A 875 -10.15 10.07 -27.22
CA GLU A 875 -11.49 9.71 -27.69
C GLU A 875 -12.29 8.94 -26.65
N ASP A 876 -11.63 8.09 -25.86
CA ASP A 876 -12.30 7.36 -24.76
C ASP A 876 -12.63 8.30 -23.60
N VAL A 877 -11.78 9.31 -23.34
CA VAL A 877 -12.04 10.39 -22.37
C VAL A 877 -13.28 11.20 -22.79
N ARG A 878 -13.40 11.56 -24.09
CA ARG A 878 -14.54 12.27 -24.62
C ARG A 878 -15.84 11.50 -24.38
N LYS A 879 -15.88 10.20 -24.69
CA LYS A 879 -17.04 9.34 -24.45
C LYS A 879 -17.39 9.22 -22.97
N LEU A 880 -16.39 9.09 -22.12
CA LEU A 880 -16.59 9.05 -20.66
C LEU A 880 -17.21 10.35 -20.15
N LEU A 881 -16.73 11.49 -20.61
CA LEU A 881 -17.24 12.81 -20.24
C LEU A 881 -18.72 12.98 -20.61
N GLU A 882 -19.12 12.52 -21.81
CA GLU A 882 -20.55 12.53 -22.22
C GLU A 882 -21.43 11.81 -21.18
N VAL A 883 -20.98 10.66 -20.71
CA VAL A 883 -21.68 9.87 -19.70
C VAL A 883 -21.73 10.59 -18.33
N LEU A 884 -20.60 11.16 -17.90
CA LEU A 884 -20.54 11.85 -16.61
C LEU A 884 -21.40 13.13 -16.63
N HIS A 885 -21.38 13.88 -17.70
CA HIS A 885 -22.24 15.06 -17.88
C HIS A 885 -23.73 14.71 -17.92
N GLU A 886 -24.10 13.58 -18.57
CA GLU A 886 -25.49 13.08 -18.55
C GLU A 886 -25.96 12.77 -17.12
N LEU A 887 -25.13 12.16 -16.28
CA LEU A 887 -25.47 11.93 -14.87
C LEU A 887 -25.76 13.21 -14.13
N VAL A 888 -24.99 14.27 -14.40
CA VAL A 888 -25.20 15.60 -13.80
C VAL A 888 -26.49 16.23 -14.34
N ASP A 889 -26.78 16.12 -15.64
CA ASP A 889 -27.99 16.65 -16.28
C ASP A 889 -29.26 15.99 -15.73
N GLN A 890 -29.17 14.75 -15.21
CA GLN A 890 -30.23 14.06 -14.48
C GLN A 890 -30.42 14.60 -13.04
N GLY A 891 -29.68 15.63 -12.63
CA GLY A 891 -29.78 16.29 -11.31
C GLY A 891 -28.79 15.79 -10.27
N ASN A 892 -27.97 14.78 -10.56
CA ASN A 892 -26.99 14.23 -9.63
C ASN A 892 -25.78 15.17 -9.49
N THR A 893 -24.96 14.91 -8.49
CA THR A 893 -23.67 15.56 -8.31
C THR A 893 -22.54 14.56 -8.61
N VAL A 894 -21.60 14.95 -9.43
CA VAL A 894 -20.43 14.14 -9.77
C VAL A 894 -19.18 14.87 -9.30
N VAL A 895 -18.42 14.23 -8.42
CA VAL A 895 -17.12 14.71 -7.93
C VAL A 895 -16.04 13.77 -8.49
N VAL A 896 -15.07 14.35 -9.17
CA VAL A 896 -13.98 13.61 -9.82
C VAL A 896 -12.67 14.12 -9.28
N ILE A 897 -11.81 13.23 -8.78
CA ILE A 897 -10.40 13.55 -8.53
C ILE A 897 -9.69 13.39 -9.86
N GLU A 898 -9.09 14.43 -10.40
CA GLU A 898 -8.49 14.39 -11.73
C GLU A 898 -7.26 15.30 -11.89
N HIS A 899 -6.40 14.86 -12.81
CA HIS A 899 -5.23 15.59 -13.28
C HIS A 899 -5.30 15.91 -14.77
N ASN A 900 -6.15 15.19 -15.52
CA ASN A 900 -6.32 15.39 -16.95
C ASN A 900 -7.01 16.73 -17.22
N LEU A 901 -6.29 17.65 -17.87
CA LEU A 901 -6.76 19.01 -18.11
C LEU A 901 -7.96 19.06 -19.06
N ASP A 902 -8.11 18.07 -19.95
CA ASP A 902 -9.29 17.97 -20.82
C ASP A 902 -10.57 17.69 -20.01
N VAL A 903 -10.48 16.98 -18.91
CA VAL A 903 -11.58 16.79 -17.98
C VAL A 903 -11.80 18.05 -17.14
N VAL A 904 -10.73 18.59 -16.59
CA VAL A 904 -10.78 19.76 -15.69
C VAL A 904 -11.38 20.98 -16.40
N LYS A 905 -11.05 21.23 -17.67
CA LYS A 905 -11.62 22.35 -18.45
C LYS A 905 -13.12 22.23 -18.67
N THR A 906 -13.71 21.00 -18.56
CA THR A 906 -15.16 20.78 -18.72
C THR A 906 -15.94 20.90 -17.41
N ALA A 907 -15.28 21.04 -16.27
CA ALA A 907 -15.92 21.09 -14.97
C ALA A 907 -16.79 22.35 -14.78
N ASP A 908 -17.87 22.21 -14.01
CA ASP A 908 -18.67 23.35 -13.56
C ASP A 908 -18.05 24.04 -12.33
N TRP A 909 -17.25 23.29 -11.56
CA TRP A 909 -16.60 23.76 -10.34
C TRP A 909 -15.30 23.00 -10.10
N ILE A 910 -14.27 23.70 -9.68
CA ILE A 910 -12.97 23.13 -9.33
C ILE A 910 -12.69 23.40 -7.86
N ILE A 911 -12.08 22.43 -7.20
CA ILE A 911 -11.49 22.55 -5.86
C ILE A 911 -10.02 22.16 -6.01
N ASP A 912 -9.12 23.13 -5.96
CA ASP A 912 -7.68 22.93 -6.13
C ASP A 912 -6.98 22.85 -4.78
N ILE A 913 -6.29 21.72 -4.50
CA ILE A 913 -5.65 21.41 -3.22
C ILE A 913 -4.14 21.41 -3.38
N GLY A 914 -3.46 22.14 -2.53
CA GLY A 914 -2.01 22.26 -2.56
C GLY A 914 -1.48 23.10 -1.39
N PRO A 915 -0.52 24.01 -1.65
CA PRO A 915 0.19 24.22 -2.93
C PRO A 915 1.17 23.11 -3.31
N GLU A 916 1.67 22.33 -2.33
CA GLU A 916 2.65 21.27 -2.51
C GLU A 916 2.09 19.91 -2.07
N GLY A 917 2.87 18.82 -2.22
CA GLY A 917 2.57 17.52 -1.67
C GLY A 917 3.00 17.37 -0.21
N GLY A 918 2.47 16.36 0.50
CA GLY A 918 2.82 16.05 1.90
C GLY A 918 2.53 17.20 2.85
N ASP A 919 3.46 17.49 3.76
CA ASP A 919 3.32 18.54 4.78
C ASP A 919 3.25 19.96 4.21
N GLY A 920 3.78 20.17 2.99
CA GLY A 920 3.63 21.44 2.25
C GLY A 920 2.24 21.65 1.66
N GLY A 921 1.40 20.60 1.65
CA GLY A 921 0.05 20.60 1.07
C GLY A 921 -1.07 20.77 2.08
N GLY A 922 -2.21 20.20 1.74
CA GLY A 922 -3.36 20.08 2.64
C GLY A 922 -4.15 21.37 2.85
N GLN A 923 -4.09 22.30 1.90
CA GLN A 923 -4.85 23.56 1.93
C GLN A 923 -5.65 23.74 0.62
N ILE A 924 -6.77 24.44 0.66
CA ILE A 924 -7.46 24.87 -0.56
C ILE A 924 -6.70 26.07 -1.13
N VAL A 925 -6.17 25.91 -2.34
CA VAL A 925 -5.45 26.96 -3.07
C VAL A 925 -6.44 27.83 -3.84
N ALA A 926 -7.41 27.18 -4.50
CA ALA A 926 -8.45 27.85 -5.26
C ALA A 926 -9.74 27.04 -5.27
N GLU A 927 -10.88 27.70 -5.33
CA GLU A 927 -12.19 27.08 -5.58
C GLU A 927 -13.05 27.99 -6.46
N GLY A 928 -13.73 27.42 -7.44
CA GLY A 928 -14.57 28.19 -8.35
C GLY A 928 -14.75 27.55 -9.71
N THR A 929 -15.18 28.34 -10.68
CA THR A 929 -15.22 27.88 -12.09
C THR A 929 -13.82 27.73 -12.65
N PRO A 930 -13.61 26.94 -13.72
CA PRO A 930 -12.31 26.79 -14.35
C PRO A 930 -11.65 28.13 -14.71
N GLU A 931 -12.44 29.09 -15.19
CA GLU A 931 -11.98 30.43 -15.55
C GLU A 931 -11.46 31.21 -14.32
N HIS A 932 -12.15 31.06 -13.18
CA HIS A 932 -11.72 31.72 -11.93
C HIS A 932 -10.42 31.11 -11.41
N VAL A 933 -10.31 29.77 -11.42
CA VAL A 933 -9.11 29.04 -10.93
C VAL A 933 -7.90 29.35 -11.82
N ALA A 934 -8.10 29.52 -13.13
CA ALA A 934 -7.04 29.90 -14.07
C ALA A 934 -6.39 31.25 -13.77
N ASP A 935 -7.11 32.16 -13.10
CA ASP A 935 -6.63 33.49 -12.74
C ASP A 935 -6.04 33.59 -11.31
N VAL A 936 -6.07 32.48 -10.54
CA VAL A 936 -5.53 32.46 -9.17
C VAL A 936 -4.00 32.24 -9.21
N GLU A 937 -3.23 33.23 -8.76
CA GLU A 937 -1.80 33.11 -8.55
C GLU A 937 -1.53 32.03 -7.47
N GLY A 938 -0.61 31.12 -7.73
CA GLY A 938 -0.28 30.02 -6.82
C GLY A 938 -1.02 28.72 -7.09
N SER A 939 -2.05 28.69 -7.95
CA SER A 939 -2.63 27.45 -8.45
C SER A 939 -1.80 26.90 -9.60
N HIS A 940 -1.14 25.75 -9.36
CA HIS A 940 -0.43 25.06 -10.43
C HIS A 940 -1.41 24.58 -11.51
N THR A 941 -2.55 24.03 -11.12
CA THR A 941 -3.63 23.63 -12.05
C THR A 941 -4.11 24.82 -12.87
N GLY A 942 -4.34 25.98 -12.22
CA GLY A 942 -4.78 27.21 -12.87
C GLY A 942 -3.81 27.69 -13.95
N ARG A 943 -2.52 27.61 -13.69
CA ARG A 943 -1.47 27.99 -14.65
C ARG A 943 -1.55 27.20 -15.96
N TYR A 944 -1.69 25.88 -15.90
CA TYR A 944 -1.81 25.04 -17.11
C TYR A 944 -3.19 25.22 -17.77
N LEU A 945 -4.24 25.40 -16.96
CA LEU A 945 -5.60 25.60 -17.46
C LEU A 945 -5.76 26.90 -18.24
N LYS A 946 -5.05 27.96 -17.86
CA LYS A 946 -5.07 29.26 -18.53
C LYS A 946 -4.69 29.16 -20.00
N GLN A 947 -3.75 28.28 -20.34
CA GLN A 947 -3.29 28.06 -21.71
C GLN A 947 -4.38 27.42 -22.58
N LEU A 948 -5.22 26.55 -21.99
CA LEU A 948 -6.28 25.84 -22.70
C LEU A 948 -7.58 26.66 -22.84
N LEU A 949 -7.86 27.50 -21.85
CA LEU A 949 -9.08 28.33 -21.85
C LEU A 949 -8.96 29.59 -22.72
N ASN A 950 -7.75 30.15 -22.87
CA ASN A 950 -7.48 31.39 -23.59
C ASN A 950 -6.22 31.30 -24.46
N PRO A 951 -6.21 30.50 -25.54
CA PRO A 951 -5.01 30.32 -26.36
C PRO A 951 -4.57 31.62 -27.07
N GLU A 952 -5.48 32.57 -27.35
CA GLU A 952 -5.15 33.87 -28.00
C GLU A 952 -4.43 34.86 -27.06
N ARG A 953 -4.63 34.76 -25.75
CA ARG A 953 -3.97 35.64 -24.77
C ARG A 953 -2.51 35.27 -24.51
N VAL A 954 -2.18 33.99 -24.59
CA VAL A 954 -0.83 33.48 -24.33
C VAL A 954 0.12 33.75 -25.51
N ALA A 955 -0.42 33.83 -26.73
CA ALA A 955 0.37 34.18 -27.91
C ALA A 955 0.71 35.71 -27.96
N ALA A 956 0.09 36.52 -27.08
CA ALA A 956 0.28 37.95 -27.01
C ALA A 956 1.18 38.40 -25.83
N GLU A 957 1.46 37.55 -24.83
CA GLU A 957 2.48 37.72 -23.78
C GLU A 957 3.80 37.05 -24.17
#